data_9e5bfae8e806efbacca41055b608c0a2
#
_entry.id   9e5bfae8e806efbacca41055b608c0a2
#
_cell.length_a   1.000
_cell.length_b   1.000
_cell.length_c   1.000
_cell.angle_alpha   90.00
_cell.angle_beta   90.00
_cell.angle_gamma   90.00
#
_symmetry.space_group_name_H-M   'P 1'
#
loop_
_entity.id
_entity.type
_entity.pdbx_description
1 polymer ?
#
loop_
_entity_poly.entity_id
_entity_poly.type
_entity_poly.pdbx_seq_one_letter_code
_entity_poly.pdbx_strand_id
1 'polypeptide(L)'
;MEYTIASVAPIFLSPVLAFIINAFFGRKLPRNGDWLAVLSVFVSFLFSARIFVDFVFGQFSTDYYIHKTFNWFDLSAGSQIFKIDMGIYIDNMAAIMLLMVSGVATLIHLFSTWYMDHDVRHGRFFTFLPLFTSAMLGLVLSDNLFSLFIFWEIMGFCSYSLIGIYYEKEKAGDASLKAFMTTRVGDVFLLLGIVAIWMVIGSVSYVDIYAAIAEGKFAGQYVLGISLASFAGVCIFLGGMGKSAQFPLHVWLPDAMMGPTPGSALIHAATMVAAGVYLALRMYPLMVLGDVTWFIAVVGALTAFIAATIALVQTDIKAVLAFSTISQLGYMMIGVGVGSYNAAFMHLITHAVFKACLFLSAGSVIHSVHEQEMPKLGGLRKYLPYTFTAMMACTLAIAGIPFFSGFVSKDRILGDALYFGFMSGQNPLLAIVPILGFAGAGLTAFYMFRMMFLTFFGENRTHDNHDHHSHDSHGHGDHHEIHHEHLDFRSNIPLLILTVFTLGFWYAGTMTGQSFGKVFGAKTEWFKILVEAPKVENFVNYSRESFSQIDTREKVILPKAVYDHQTGYAGPNPDDHKIHSAHTIGAILSIFIAFTGVFLAFLMYIKKSIRPWADTFAGFTTTLKNKYYFDKLYVEIVIQKGLLGLNKFLAWLDMGIYDRYAVDGWAAVNRVMFKTSKWIDNVIIDAVGVDGTGVAVNLFNLILRIVQSGKIQFYFFVLITVLASYIWSINL
;
A
#
# COMPACT_ATOMS: atom_id res chain seq x y z
N MET A 1 2.76 32.87 -12.47
CA MET A 1 1.32 32.64 -12.16
C MET A 1 1.22 31.97 -10.80
N GLU A 2 0.36 32.47 -9.95
CA GLU A 2 0.14 31.84 -8.65
C GLU A 2 -0.73 30.60 -8.83
N TYR A 3 -0.29 29.44 -8.36
CA TYR A 3 -1.08 28.21 -8.41
C TYR A 3 -2.19 28.29 -7.37
N THR A 4 -3.41 28.03 -7.82
CA THR A 4 -4.61 27.90 -6.97
C THR A 4 -5.07 26.46 -6.95
N ILE A 5 -5.89 26.07 -5.96
CA ILE A 5 -6.52 24.75 -5.92
C ILE A 5 -7.25 24.47 -7.23
N ALA A 6 -7.96 25.45 -7.79
CA ALA A 6 -8.68 25.32 -9.05
C ALA A 6 -7.78 25.02 -10.26
N SER A 7 -6.53 25.53 -10.30
CA SER A 7 -5.59 25.25 -11.39
C SER A 7 -4.97 23.86 -11.35
N VAL A 8 -4.96 23.22 -10.17
CA VAL A 8 -4.42 21.88 -9.95
C VAL A 8 -5.53 20.81 -9.92
N ALA A 9 -6.75 21.20 -9.58
CA ALA A 9 -7.90 20.34 -9.48
C ALA A 9 -8.11 19.38 -10.69
N PRO A 10 -7.90 19.80 -11.94
CA PRO A 10 -8.07 18.91 -13.09
C PRO A 10 -7.18 17.66 -13.04
N ILE A 11 -6.02 17.70 -12.38
CA ILE A 11 -5.13 16.53 -12.25
C ILE A 11 -5.85 15.37 -11.57
N PHE A 12 -6.58 15.68 -10.51
CA PHE A 12 -7.30 14.69 -9.71
C PHE A 12 -8.74 14.51 -10.19
N LEU A 13 -9.46 15.60 -10.48
CA LEU A 13 -10.89 15.55 -10.75
C LEU A 13 -11.22 14.95 -12.12
N SER A 14 -10.38 15.13 -13.15
CA SER A 14 -10.71 14.61 -14.47
C SER A 14 -10.89 13.09 -14.50
N PRO A 15 -10.01 12.24 -13.87
CA PRO A 15 -10.25 10.80 -13.82
C PRO A 15 -11.41 10.41 -12.87
N VAL A 16 -11.67 11.19 -11.81
CA VAL A 16 -12.85 10.97 -10.95
C VAL A 16 -14.13 11.18 -11.75
N LEU A 17 -14.21 12.24 -12.54
CA LEU A 17 -15.37 12.49 -13.40
C LEU A 17 -15.55 11.38 -14.43
N ALA A 18 -14.47 10.90 -15.04
CA ALA A 18 -14.54 9.75 -15.94
C ALA A 18 -15.06 8.49 -15.22
N PHE A 19 -14.62 8.23 -14.00
CA PHE A 19 -15.16 7.14 -13.18
C PHE A 19 -16.66 7.29 -12.96
N ILE A 20 -17.12 8.46 -12.51
CA ILE A 20 -18.55 8.72 -12.24
C ILE A 20 -19.37 8.53 -13.51
N ILE A 21 -18.94 9.14 -14.62
CA ILE A 21 -19.67 9.03 -15.89
C ILE A 21 -19.73 7.58 -16.39
N ASN A 22 -18.60 6.86 -16.34
CA ASN A 22 -18.54 5.46 -16.76
C ASN A 22 -19.35 4.54 -15.85
N ALA A 23 -19.39 4.80 -14.54
CA ALA A 23 -20.16 4.01 -13.58
C ALA A 23 -21.69 4.09 -13.87
N PHE A 24 -22.20 5.30 -14.16
CA PHE A 24 -23.63 5.51 -14.35
C PHE A 24 -24.07 5.41 -15.82
N PHE A 25 -23.23 5.84 -16.74
CA PHE A 25 -23.60 6.00 -18.15
C PHE A 25 -22.71 5.19 -19.11
N GLY A 26 -21.68 4.48 -18.63
CA GLY A 26 -20.69 3.81 -19.47
C GLY A 26 -21.32 2.90 -20.54
N ARG A 27 -22.34 2.11 -20.17
CA ARG A 27 -23.05 1.23 -21.13
C ARG A 27 -23.75 1.96 -22.27
N LYS A 28 -24.03 3.27 -22.12
CA LYS A 28 -24.69 4.11 -23.15
C LYS A 28 -23.65 4.85 -24.01
N LEU A 29 -22.40 4.89 -23.58
CA LEU A 29 -21.33 5.57 -24.31
C LEU A 29 -20.74 4.65 -25.40
N PRO A 30 -20.26 5.22 -26.51
CA PRO A 30 -19.50 4.47 -27.50
C PRO A 30 -18.34 3.72 -26.84
N ARG A 31 -18.13 2.44 -27.19
CA ARG A 31 -17.07 1.58 -26.64
C ARG A 31 -17.08 1.54 -25.10
N ASN A 32 -18.25 1.63 -24.47
CA ASN A 32 -18.43 1.66 -23.02
C ASN A 32 -17.58 2.73 -22.28
N GLY A 33 -17.24 3.83 -22.96
CA GLY A 33 -16.55 4.99 -22.37
C GLY A 33 -15.04 4.82 -22.15
N ASP A 34 -14.36 3.89 -22.84
CA ASP A 34 -12.91 3.69 -22.76
C ASP A 34 -12.13 4.94 -23.16
N TRP A 35 -12.56 5.62 -24.25
CA TRP A 35 -11.98 6.87 -24.72
C TRP A 35 -12.05 7.99 -23.68
N LEU A 36 -13.13 8.03 -22.86
CA LEU A 36 -13.28 9.01 -21.79
C LEU A 36 -12.27 8.77 -20.68
N ALA A 37 -12.03 7.50 -20.32
CA ALA A 37 -11.00 7.11 -19.36
C ALA A 37 -9.61 7.54 -19.85
N VAL A 38 -9.25 7.28 -21.11
CA VAL A 38 -7.95 7.70 -21.68
C VAL A 38 -7.83 9.22 -21.69
N LEU A 39 -8.85 9.94 -22.18
CA LEU A 39 -8.83 11.39 -22.27
C LEU A 39 -8.68 12.05 -20.89
N SER A 40 -9.38 11.54 -19.90
CA SER A 40 -9.35 12.10 -18.54
C SER A 40 -7.94 12.02 -17.91
N VAL A 41 -7.25 10.89 -18.06
CA VAL A 41 -5.88 10.71 -17.55
C VAL A 41 -4.88 11.50 -18.39
N PHE A 42 -5.11 11.65 -19.70
CA PHE A 42 -4.31 12.52 -20.55
C PHE A 42 -4.43 14.00 -20.15
N VAL A 43 -5.62 14.46 -19.77
CA VAL A 43 -5.80 15.82 -19.18
C VAL A 43 -4.98 15.94 -17.89
N SER A 44 -5.03 14.95 -17.00
CA SER A 44 -4.18 14.93 -15.79
C SER A 44 -2.70 15.04 -16.15
N PHE A 45 -2.25 14.34 -17.20
CA PHE A 45 -0.86 14.41 -17.68
C PHE A 45 -0.48 15.80 -18.17
N LEU A 46 -1.33 16.48 -18.94
CA LEU A 46 -1.04 17.83 -19.44
C LEU A 46 -0.86 18.84 -18.30
N PHE A 47 -1.75 18.80 -17.29
CA PHE A 47 -1.62 19.68 -16.14
C PHE A 47 -0.41 19.33 -15.26
N SER A 48 -0.10 18.05 -15.08
CA SER A 48 1.10 17.59 -14.36
C SER A 48 2.38 18.00 -15.09
N ALA A 49 2.41 17.88 -16.42
CA ALA A 49 3.53 18.30 -17.25
C ALA A 49 3.77 19.81 -17.16
N ARG A 50 2.71 20.60 -17.11
CA ARG A 50 2.82 22.04 -16.90
C ARG A 50 3.50 22.36 -15.56
N ILE A 51 3.04 21.73 -14.46
CA ILE A 51 3.67 21.92 -13.14
C ILE A 51 5.16 21.54 -13.20
N PHE A 52 5.47 20.39 -13.78
CA PHE A 52 6.85 19.94 -13.92
C PHE A 52 7.72 20.94 -14.71
N VAL A 53 7.21 21.46 -15.83
CA VAL A 53 7.92 22.48 -16.65
C VAL A 53 8.16 23.76 -15.82
N ASP A 54 7.19 24.20 -15.03
CA ASP A 54 7.34 25.38 -14.19
C ASP A 54 8.39 25.20 -13.09
N PHE A 55 8.53 23.99 -12.53
CA PHE A 55 9.58 23.63 -11.57
C PHE A 55 10.98 23.53 -12.21
N VAL A 56 11.09 23.01 -13.43
CA VAL A 56 12.37 22.74 -14.10
C VAL A 56 12.91 23.97 -14.82
N PHE A 57 12.06 24.63 -15.60
CA PHE A 57 12.44 25.73 -16.49
C PHE A 57 11.95 27.11 -16.00
N GLY A 58 11.05 27.11 -15.01
CA GLY A 58 10.39 28.29 -14.51
C GLY A 58 11.18 29.05 -13.44
N GLN A 59 10.43 29.78 -12.65
CA GLN A 59 10.95 30.72 -11.62
C GLN A 59 11.14 30.02 -10.27
N PHE A 60 10.73 28.78 -10.11
CA PHE A 60 10.77 28.10 -8.82
C PHE A 60 12.18 27.64 -8.47
N SER A 61 12.62 28.00 -7.26
CA SER A 61 13.84 27.47 -6.66
C SER A 61 13.60 26.05 -6.12
N THR A 62 14.66 25.32 -5.81
CA THR A 62 14.59 23.98 -5.19
C THR A 62 13.88 23.97 -3.84
N ASP A 63 13.78 25.14 -3.19
CA ASP A 63 13.15 25.32 -1.88
C ASP A 63 11.67 25.73 -1.98
N TYR A 64 11.16 25.85 -3.22
CA TYR A 64 9.79 26.25 -3.46
C TYR A 64 8.83 25.09 -3.33
N TYR A 65 7.75 25.31 -2.60
CA TYR A 65 6.62 24.40 -2.55
C TYR A 65 5.31 25.16 -2.65
N ILE A 66 4.30 24.53 -3.23
CA ILE A 66 2.94 25.05 -3.31
C ILE A 66 2.15 24.38 -2.21
N HIS A 67 1.72 25.17 -1.22
CA HIS A 67 0.84 24.69 -0.15
C HIS A 67 -0.40 25.57 -0.10
N LYS A 68 -1.57 24.95 -0.29
CA LYS A 68 -2.87 25.60 -0.23
C LYS A 68 -3.83 24.65 0.48
N THR A 69 -4.48 25.12 1.53
CA THR A 69 -5.41 24.35 2.35
C THR A 69 -6.80 24.98 2.33
N PHE A 70 -7.79 24.17 2.60
CA PHE A 70 -9.14 24.59 2.96
C PHE A 70 -9.63 23.74 4.13
N ASN A 71 -10.38 24.36 5.02
CA ASN A 71 -10.98 23.64 6.14
C ASN A 71 -12.08 22.71 5.60
N TRP A 72 -11.96 21.42 5.91
CA TRP A 72 -12.96 20.42 5.50
C TRP A 72 -14.01 20.27 6.58
N PHE A 73 -13.61 19.98 7.81
CA PHE A 73 -14.50 19.98 8.97
C PHE A 73 -13.71 20.03 10.29
N ASP A 74 -14.39 20.55 11.31
CA ASP A 74 -13.87 20.62 12.67
C ASP A 74 -14.64 19.64 13.56
N LEU A 75 -13.90 18.77 14.24
CA LEU A 75 -14.42 17.88 15.28
C LEU A 75 -14.02 18.45 16.64
N SER A 76 -15.00 18.81 17.46
CA SER A 76 -14.74 19.22 18.83
C SER A 76 -15.05 18.08 19.80
N ALA A 77 -14.07 17.67 20.59
CA ALA A 77 -14.23 16.70 21.68
C ALA A 77 -13.80 17.38 22.99
N GLY A 78 -14.76 17.91 23.75
CA GLY A 78 -14.48 18.66 24.96
C GLY A 78 -13.77 19.99 24.69
N SER A 79 -12.59 20.18 25.28
CA SER A 79 -11.76 21.38 25.09
C SER A 79 -10.80 21.29 23.89
N GLN A 80 -10.73 20.15 23.22
CA GLN A 80 -9.86 19.96 22.06
C GLN A 80 -10.67 20.07 20.76
N ILE A 81 -10.17 20.86 19.83
CA ILE A 81 -10.74 20.98 18.49
C ILE A 81 -9.80 20.24 17.54
N PHE A 82 -10.31 19.17 16.94
CA PHE A 82 -9.62 18.45 15.87
C PHE A 82 -10.02 19.10 14.54
N LYS A 83 -9.11 19.90 13.98
CA LYS A 83 -9.29 20.49 12.66
C LYS A 83 -8.76 19.53 11.61
N ILE A 84 -9.60 19.21 10.65
CA ILE A 84 -9.21 18.45 9.48
C ILE A 84 -9.27 19.41 8.28
N ASP A 85 -8.08 19.85 7.90
CA ASP A 85 -7.88 20.63 6.69
C ASP A 85 -7.56 19.65 5.54
N MET A 86 -8.05 19.94 4.36
CA MET A 86 -7.63 19.29 3.13
C MET A 86 -6.93 20.30 2.25
N GLY A 87 -5.87 19.86 1.58
CA GLY A 87 -5.11 20.77 0.75
C GLY A 87 -4.24 20.04 -0.27
N ILE A 88 -3.45 20.86 -0.95
CA ILE A 88 -2.46 20.40 -1.90
C ILE A 88 -1.07 20.80 -1.41
N TYR A 89 -0.13 19.86 -1.50
CA TYR A 89 1.28 20.08 -1.23
C TYR A 89 2.10 19.58 -2.42
N ILE A 90 2.69 20.50 -3.17
CA ILE A 90 3.47 20.19 -4.37
C ILE A 90 4.87 20.75 -4.20
N ASP A 91 5.80 19.89 -3.97
CA ASP A 91 7.24 20.13 -4.00
C ASP A 91 7.86 19.43 -5.21
N ASN A 92 9.17 19.43 -5.33
CA ASN A 92 9.90 18.78 -6.41
C ASN A 92 9.55 17.29 -6.53
N MET A 93 9.45 16.57 -5.40
CA MET A 93 9.11 15.15 -5.39
C MET A 93 7.68 14.93 -5.92
N ALA A 94 6.72 15.73 -5.46
CA ALA A 94 5.34 15.65 -5.92
C ALA A 94 5.22 15.99 -7.41
N ALA A 95 5.91 17.02 -7.90
CA ALA A 95 5.88 17.43 -9.30
C ALA A 95 6.36 16.30 -10.25
N ILE A 96 7.45 15.62 -9.88
CA ILE A 96 7.95 14.48 -10.67
C ILE A 96 6.98 13.29 -10.59
N MET A 97 6.47 12.99 -9.38
CA MET A 97 5.53 11.87 -9.20
C MET A 97 4.24 12.10 -9.98
N LEU A 98 3.69 13.31 -9.99
CA LEU A 98 2.50 13.65 -10.78
C LEU A 98 2.73 13.42 -12.27
N LEU A 99 3.87 13.88 -12.80
CA LEU A 99 4.23 13.66 -14.20
C LEU A 99 4.38 12.18 -14.52
N MET A 100 5.12 11.45 -13.69
CA MET A 100 5.41 10.03 -13.90
C MET A 100 4.13 9.19 -13.82
N VAL A 101 3.30 9.38 -12.78
CA VAL A 101 2.06 8.62 -12.59
C VAL A 101 1.09 8.88 -13.73
N SER A 102 0.81 10.15 -14.05
CA SER A 102 -0.15 10.51 -15.09
C SER A 102 0.34 10.10 -16.48
N GLY A 103 1.63 10.26 -16.77
CA GLY A 103 2.23 9.88 -18.05
C GLY A 103 2.19 8.36 -18.28
N VAL A 104 2.69 7.57 -17.33
CA VAL A 104 2.68 6.11 -17.41
C VAL A 104 1.24 5.59 -17.45
N ALA A 105 0.35 6.14 -16.60
CA ALA A 105 -1.05 5.75 -16.62
C ALA A 105 -1.73 6.05 -17.95
N THR A 106 -1.46 7.20 -18.59
CA THR A 106 -2.00 7.51 -19.93
C THR A 106 -1.63 6.45 -20.96
N LEU A 107 -0.36 6.02 -20.97
CA LEU A 107 0.13 5.00 -21.88
C LEU A 107 -0.53 3.63 -21.61
N ILE A 108 -0.69 3.28 -20.33
CA ILE A 108 -1.37 2.04 -19.92
C ILE A 108 -2.86 2.09 -20.31
N HIS A 109 -3.56 3.22 -20.10
CA HIS A 109 -4.96 3.37 -20.50
C HIS A 109 -5.11 3.22 -22.02
N LEU A 110 -4.22 3.82 -22.80
CA LEU A 110 -4.22 3.69 -24.26
C LEU A 110 -4.02 2.24 -24.67
N PHE A 111 -3.03 1.54 -24.14
CA PHE A 111 -2.80 0.12 -24.41
C PHE A 111 -3.98 -0.75 -24.01
N SER A 112 -4.65 -0.40 -22.89
CA SER A 112 -5.81 -1.13 -22.41
C SER A 112 -6.96 -1.13 -23.39
N THR A 113 -7.14 -0.06 -24.20
CA THR A 113 -8.20 0.01 -25.21
C THR A 113 -8.02 -1.02 -26.33
N TRP A 114 -6.82 -1.46 -26.58
CA TRP A 114 -6.51 -2.55 -27.49
C TRP A 114 -6.63 -3.91 -26.78
N TYR A 115 -6.02 -4.06 -25.59
CA TYR A 115 -5.95 -5.34 -24.88
C TYR A 115 -7.33 -5.86 -24.44
N MET A 116 -8.24 -4.97 -24.03
CA MET A 116 -9.58 -5.29 -23.52
C MET A 116 -10.68 -5.20 -24.57
N ASP A 117 -10.37 -4.98 -25.85
CA ASP A 117 -11.36 -4.63 -26.89
C ASP A 117 -12.51 -5.65 -27.00
N HIS A 118 -12.22 -6.94 -26.86
CA HIS A 118 -13.19 -8.04 -26.94
C HIS A 118 -13.59 -8.65 -25.59
N ASP A 119 -13.12 -8.06 -24.47
CA ASP A 119 -13.41 -8.59 -23.15
C ASP A 119 -14.80 -8.18 -22.66
N VAL A 120 -15.57 -9.15 -22.15
CA VAL A 120 -16.90 -8.92 -21.58
C VAL A 120 -16.87 -7.92 -20.42
N ARG A 121 -15.74 -7.81 -19.70
CA ARG A 121 -15.53 -6.92 -18.56
C ARG A 121 -14.99 -5.54 -18.94
N HIS A 122 -14.89 -5.23 -20.24
CA HIS A 122 -14.36 -3.97 -20.77
C HIS A 122 -14.91 -2.73 -20.03
N GLY A 123 -16.22 -2.55 -19.97
CA GLY A 123 -16.82 -1.39 -19.32
C GLY A 123 -16.50 -1.27 -17.83
N ARG A 124 -16.51 -2.40 -17.10
CA ARG A 124 -16.15 -2.41 -15.67
C ARG A 124 -14.68 -2.07 -15.47
N PHE A 125 -13.80 -2.58 -16.31
CA PHE A 125 -12.38 -2.29 -16.27
C PHE A 125 -12.11 -0.79 -16.44
N PHE A 126 -12.67 -0.15 -17.47
CA PHE A 126 -12.53 1.28 -17.73
C PHE A 126 -13.31 2.19 -16.76
N THR A 127 -14.13 1.62 -15.89
CA THR A 127 -14.70 2.34 -14.75
C THR A 127 -13.68 2.47 -13.62
N PHE A 128 -13.05 1.37 -13.19
CA PHE A 128 -12.16 1.40 -12.03
C PHE A 128 -10.74 1.91 -12.34
N LEU A 129 -10.26 1.77 -13.57
CA LEU A 129 -8.90 2.14 -13.95
C LEU A 129 -8.60 3.64 -13.76
N PRO A 130 -9.46 4.59 -14.21
CA PRO A 130 -9.26 6.01 -13.97
C PRO A 130 -9.39 6.38 -12.48
N LEU A 131 -10.30 5.75 -11.72
CA LEU A 131 -10.42 5.99 -10.28
C LEU A 131 -9.13 5.57 -9.56
N PHE A 132 -8.53 4.45 -9.95
CA PHE A 132 -7.27 3.98 -9.41
C PHE A 132 -6.11 4.98 -9.67
N THR A 133 -6.05 5.53 -10.88
CA THR A 133 -5.08 6.58 -11.24
C THR A 133 -5.34 7.85 -10.43
N SER A 134 -6.59 8.27 -10.31
CA SER A 134 -6.97 9.43 -9.51
C SER A 134 -6.60 9.27 -8.04
N ALA A 135 -6.81 8.08 -7.46
CA ALA A 135 -6.43 7.81 -6.07
C ALA A 135 -4.93 8.01 -5.85
N MET A 136 -4.09 7.56 -6.79
CA MET A 136 -2.64 7.80 -6.69
C MET A 136 -2.27 9.28 -6.88
N LEU A 137 -2.90 9.96 -7.83
CA LEU A 137 -2.67 11.40 -8.02
C LEU A 137 -3.12 12.24 -6.83
N GLY A 138 -4.26 11.89 -6.21
CA GLY A 138 -4.75 12.51 -4.99
C GLY A 138 -3.82 12.25 -3.80
N LEU A 139 -3.29 11.04 -3.68
CA LEU A 139 -2.29 10.69 -2.68
C LEU A 139 -1.03 11.56 -2.79
N VAL A 140 -0.51 11.75 -4.02
CA VAL A 140 0.67 12.57 -4.28
C VAL A 140 0.41 14.06 -4.01
N LEU A 141 -0.81 14.52 -4.29
CA LEU A 141 -1.23 15.92 -4.05
C LEU A 141 -1.51 16.22 -2.57
N SER A 142 -1.74 15.21 -1.73
CA SER A 142 -2.11 15.40 -0.32
C SER A 142 -1.09 16.22 0.43
N ASP A 143 -1.58 17.15 1.25
CA ASP A 143 -0.78 18.04 2.10
C ASP A 143 -0.60 17.51 3.53
N ASN A 144 -1.31 16.41 3.85
CA ASN A 144 -1.31 15.83 5.18
C ASN A 144 -1.50 14.31 5.14
N LEU A 145 -1.13 13.65 6.22
CA LEU A 145 -1.20 12.18 6.34
C LEU A 145 -2.63 11.63 6.34
N PHE A 146 -3.62 12.42 6.78
CA PHE A 146 -5.00 11.96 6.80
C PHE A 146 -5.61 11.94 5.39
N SER A 147 -5.41 13.00 4.61
CA SER A 147 -5.79 13.03 3.19
C SER A 147 -5.07 11.94 2.39
N LEU A 148 -3.77 11.75 2.65
CA LEU A 148 -3.01 10.65 2.07
C LEU A 148 -3.66 9.29 2.41
N PHE A 149 -4.08 9.07 3.66
CA PHE A 149 -4.73 7.84 4.08
C PHE A 149 -6.06 7.59 3.37
N ILE A 150 -6.87 8.63 3.13
CA ILE A 150 -8.12 8.49 2.37
C ILE A 150 -7.84 7.97 0.96
N PHE A 151 -6.89 8.57 0.24
CA PHE A 151 -6.54 8.13 -1.11
C PHE A 151 -5.85 6.76 -1.12
N TRP A 152 -5.10 6.44 -0.07
CA TRP A 152 -4.51 5.14 0.18
C TRP A 152 -5.56 4.02 0.26
N GLU A 153 -6.67 4.30 0.91
CA GLU A 153 -7.80 3.38 1.04
C GLU A 153 -8.59 3.23 -0.26
N ILE A 154 -8.86 4.34 -0.96
CA ILE A 154 -9.52 4.31 -2.27
C ILE A 154 -8.67 3.50 -3.25
N MET A 155 -7.35 3.68 -3.24
CA MET A 155 -6.43 2.91 -4.06
C MET A 155 -6.47 1.40 -3.72
N GLY A 156 -6.57 1.05 -2.43
CA GLY A 156 -6.76 -0.33 -1.98
C GLY A 156 -8.05 -0.95 -2.52
N PHE A 157 -9.15 -0.22 -2.47
CA PHE A 157 -10.44 -0.64 -3.03
C PHE A 157 -10.39 -0.82 -4.56
N CYS A 158 -9.75 0.09 -5.28
CA CYS A 158 -9.60 -0.01 -6.73
C CYS A 158 -8.77 -1.23 -7.13
N SER A 159 -7.67 -1.51 -6.41
CA SER A 159 -6.84 -2.69 -6.66
C SER A 159 -7.62 -3.99 -6.42
N TYR A 160 -8.38 -4.09 -5.32
CA TYR A 160 -9.31 -5.18 -5.07
C TYR A 160 -10.26 -5.40 -6.25
N SER A 161 -10.88 -4.33 -6.75
CA SER A 161 -11.85 -4.39 -7.86
C SER A 161 -11.21 -4.79 -9.19
N LEU A 162 -9.96 -4.39 -9.46
CA LEU A 162 -9.23 -4.71 -10.69
C LEU A 162 -8.63 -6.11 -10.66
N ILE A 163 -8.14 -6.61 -9.51
CA ILE A 163 -7.66 -7.99 -9.34
C ILE A 163 -8.82 -8.96 -9.48
N GLY A 164 -9.95 -8.68 -8.80
CA GLY A 164 -11.16 -9.48 -8.81
C GLY A 164 -12.10 -9.20 -9.97
N ILE A 165 -11.63 -8.67 -11.10
CA ILE A 165 -12.52 -8.30 -12.22
C ILE A 165 -13.20 -9.53 -12.83
N TYR A 166 -12.51 -10.66 -12.84
CA TYR A 166 -13.01 -11.95 -13.29
C TYR A 166 -13.59 -12.75 -12.10
N TYR A 167 -14.51 -12.14 -11.36
CA TYR A 167 -15.08 -12.68 -10.11
C TYR A 167 -15.80 -14.02 -10.26
N GLU A 168 -16.10 -14.47 -11.48
CA GLU A 168 -16.62 -15.83 -11.74
C GLU A 168 -15.55 -16.89 -11.52
N LYS A 169 -14.27 -16.53 -11.58
CA LYS A 169 -13.16 -17.42 -11.28
C LYS A 169 -12.87 -17.32 -9.78
N GLU A 170 -13.14 -18.39 -9.04
CA GLU A 170 -12.90 -18.47 -7.59
C GLU A 170 -11.50 -17.97 -7.21
N LYS A 171 -10.48 -18.40 -7.95
CA LYS A 171 -9.09 -17.95 -7.75
C LYS A 171 -8.91 -16.43 -7.84
N ALA A 172 -9.68 -15.73 -8.69
CA ALA A 172 -9.59 -14.27 -8.82
C ALA A 172 -10.27 -13.58 -7.63
N GLY A 173 -11.37 -14.15 -7.12
CA GLY A 173 -12.02 -13.71 -5.89
C GLY A 173 -11.08 -13.84 -4.68
N ASP A 174 -10.49 -15.02 -4.50
CA ASP A 174 -9.53 -15.29 -3.41
C ASP A 174 -8.31 -14.39 -3.48
N ALA A 175 -7.74 -14.18 -4.68
CA ALA A 175 -6.60 -13.30 -4.89
C ALA A 175 -6.92 -11.85 -4.53
N SER A 176 -8.11 -11.35 -4.90
CA SER A 176 -8.53 -9.99 -4.58
C SER A 176 -8.74 -9.81 -3.07
N LEU A 177 -9.40 -10.77 -2.42
CA LEU A 177 -9.59 -10.75 -0.97
C LEU A 177 -8.26 -10.82 -0.22
N LYS A 178 -7.35 -11.71 -0.64
CA LYS A 178 -6.00 -11.83 -0.06
C LYS A 178 -5.23 -10.51 -0.19
N ALA A 179 -5.25 -9.88 -1.37
CA ALA A 179 -4.60 -8.60 -1.59
C ALA A 179 -5.15 -7.51 -0.67
N PHE A 180 -6.49 -7.40 -0.57
CA PHE A 180 -7.14 -6.43 0.28
C PHE A 180 -6.83 -6.65 1.77
N MET A 181 -6.98 -7.88 2.27
CA MET A 181 -6.77 -8.19 3.68
C MET A 181 -5.30 -8.05 4.10
N THR A 182 -4.35 -8.48 3.25
CA THR A 182 -2.92 -8.36 3.55
C THR A 182 -2.49 -6.89 3.61
N THR A 183 -2.96 -6.06 2.68
CA THR A 183 -2.64 -4.63 2.69
C THR A 183 -3.31 -3.91 3.86
N ARG A 184 -4.53 -4.35 4.26
CA ARG A 184 -5.26 -3.81 5.41
C ARG A 184 -4.49 -3.94 6.72
N VAL A 185 -3.72 -5.00 6.90
CA VAL A 185 -2.83 -5.15 8.07
C VAL A 185 -1.83 -3.97 8.13
N GLY A 186 -1.24 -3.61 7.00
CA GLY A 186 -0.37 -2.42 6.92
C GLY A 186 -1.13 -1.11 7.19
N ASP A 187 -2.34 -0.98 6.66
CA ASP A 187 -3.15 0.23 6.77
C ASP A 187 -3.50 0.54 8.25
N VAL A 188 -3.73 -0.49 9.07
CA VAL A 188 -3.93 -0.34 10.53
C VAL A 188 -2.69 0.27 11.20
N PHE A 189 -1.50 -0.20 10.86
CA PHE A 189 -0.26 0.38 11.39
C PHE A 189 -0.06 1.83 10.93
N LEU A 190 -0.36 2.12 9.65
CA LEU A 190 -0.29 3.49 9.15
C LEU A 190 -1.20 4.42 9.96
N LEU A 191 -2.43 4.00 10.23
CA LEU A 191 -3.37 4.78 11.04
C LEU A 191 -2.84 4.98 12.47
N LEU A 192 -2.27 3.95 13.09
CA LEU A 192 -1.64 4.07 14.41
C LEU A 192 -0.49 5.09 14.41
N GLY A 193 0.34 5.09 13.37
CA GLY A 193 1.42 6.07 13.20
C GLY A 193 0.89 7.50 13.06
N ILE A 194 -0.18 7.70 12.27
CA ILE A 194 -0.85 8.99 12.11
C ILE A 194 -1.40 9.50 13.44
N VAL A 195 -2.11 8.65 14.18
CA VAL A 195 -2.67 9.00 15.50
C VAL A 195 -1.54 9.34 16.50
N ALA A 196 -0.45 8.58 16.50
CA ALA A 196 0.69 8.84 17.38
C ALA A 196 1.33 10.22 17.11
N ILE A 197 1.49 10.60 15.85
CA ILE A 197 1.97 11.93 15.45
C ILE A 197 0.98 13.00 15.91
N TRP A 198 -0.30 12.82 15.61
CA TRP A 198 -1.33 13.76 15.99
C TRP A 198 -1.41 14.02 17.51
N MET A 199 -1.26 13.01 18.32
CA MET A 199 -1.28 13.13 19.78
C MET A 199 -0.23 14.09 20.34
N VAL A 200 0.90 14.26 19.65
CA VAL A 200 2.00 15.10 20.10
C VAL A 200 1.93 16.51 19.49
N ILE A 201 1.61 16.59 18.20
CA ILE A 201 1.67 17.84 17.46
C ILE A 201 0.31 18.54 17.42
N GLY A 202 -0.79 17.77 17.51
CA GLY A 202 -2.15 18.27 17.27
C GLY A 202 -2.48 18.52 15.79
N SER A 203 -1.58 18.14 14.89
CA SER A 203 -1.70 18.28 13.44
C SER A 203 -1.13 17.04 12.72
N VAL A 204 -1.57 16.82 11.49
CA VAL A 204 -1.05 15.77 10.60
C VAL A 204 -0.55 16.32 9.28
N SER A 205 -0.46 17.66 9.15
CA SER A 205 0.10 18.34 8.00
C SER A 205 1.60 18.10 7.88
N TYR A 206 2.11 17.91 6.67
CA TYR A 206 3.56 17.73 6.46
C TYR A 206 4.37 18.92 6.95
N VAL A 207 3.87 20.14 6.71
CA VAL A 207 4.55 21.36 7.15
C VAL A 207 4.70 21.39 8.67
N ASP A 208 3.63 21.08 9.40
CA ASP A 208 3.65 21.07 10.87
C ASP A 208 4.50 19.92 11.42
N ILE A 209 4.48 18.75 10.77
CA ILE A 209 5.33 17.62 11.15
C ILE A 209 6.81 17.99 10.98
N TYR A 210 7.19 18.57 9.86
CA TYR A 210 8.57 18.98 9.60
C TYR A 210 9.02 20.10 10.56
N ALA A 211 8.16 21.06 10.84
CA ALA A 211 8.41 22.09 11.85
C ALA A 211 8.59 21.50 13.25
N ALA A 212 7.74 20.54 13.64
CA ALA A 212 7.83 19.87 14.94
C ALA A 212 9.10 19.01 15.07
N ILE A 213 9.56 18.38 13.97
CA ILE A 213 10.85 17.69 13.92
C ILE A 213 11.98 18.71 14.14
N ALA A 214 11.93 19.85 13.44
CA ALA A 214 12.92 20.92 13.57
C ALA A 214 12.95 21.54 14.98
N GLU A 215 11.80 21.70 15.62
CA GLU A 215 11.65 22.23 16.99
C GLU A 215 11.97 21.18 18.08
N GLY A 216 12.21 19.92 17.72
CA GLY A 216 12.50 18.85 18.67
C GLY A 216 11.31 18.40 19.53
N LYS A 217 10.06 18.65 19.09
CA LYS A 217 8.83 18.28 19.86
C LYS A 217 8.70 16.80 20.16
N PHE A 218 9.35 15.95 19.40
CA PHE A 218 9.36 14.50 19.63
C PHE A 218 10.31 14.06 20.73
N ALA A 219 11.23 14.93 21.16
CA ALA A 219 12.22 14.62 22.19
C ALA A 219 11.54 14.41 23.55
N GLY A 220 11.90 13.32 24.24
CA GLY A 220 11.32 13.00 25.55
C GLY A 220 9.91 12.43 25.53
N GLN A 221 9.32 12.23 24.35
CA GLN A 221 8.00 11.59 24.20
C GLN A 221 8.18 10.07 24.00
N TYR A 222 7.44 9.28 24.77
CA TYR A 222 7.52 7.82 24.73
C TYR A 222 6.14 7.18 24.67
N VAL A 223 6.02 6.09 23.89
CA VAL A 223 4.86 5.22 23.84
C VAL A 223 5.33 3.79 24.10
N LEU A 224 4.75 3.10 25.09
CA LEU A 224 5.14 1.74 25.48
C LEU A 224 6.66 1.58 25.77
N GLY A 225 7.32 2.64 26.25
CA GLY A 225 8.77 2.64 26.53
C GLY A 225 9.67 2.83 25.31
N ILE A 226 9.10 3.02 24.11
CA ILE A 226 9.81 3.30 22.87
C ILE A 226 9.67 4.79 22.55
N SER A 227 10.69 5.43 21.96
CA SER A 227 10.57 6.82 21.56
C SER A 227 9.39 6.98 20.57
N LEU A 228 8.63 8.03 20.73
CA LEU A 228 7.44 8.24 19.87
C LEU A 228 7.82 8.41 18.40
N ALA A 229 8.96 9.02 18.10
CA ALA A 229 9.47 9.12 16.73
C ALA A 229 9.77 7.73 16.14
N SER A 230 10.39 6.82 16.93
CA SER A 230 10.63 5.43 16.52
C SER A 230 9.32 4.68 16.33
N PHE A 231 8.38 4.80 17.27
CA PHE A 231 7.08 4.14 17.17
C PHE A 231 6.31 4.59 15.93
N ALA A 232 6.17 5.90 15.73
CA ALA A 232 5.49 6.46 14.57
C ALA A 232 6.20 6.11 13.26
N GLY A 233 7.54 6.18 13.22
CA GLY A 233 8.34 5.80 12.05
C GLY A 233 8.18 4.33 11.66
N VAL A 234 8.22 3.41 12.64
CA VAL A 234 7.97 1.98 12.40
C VAL A 234 6.55 1.76 11.91
N CYS A 235 5.54 2.37 12.55
CA CYS A 235 4.14 2.21 12.15
C CYS A 235 3.89 2.71 10.72
N ILE A 236 4.44 3.85 10.35
CA ILE A 236 4.34 4.39 8.97
C ILE A 236 5.05 3.45 7.98
N PHE A 237 6.23 2.94 8.33
CA PHE A 237 6.94 1.99 7.48
C PHE A 237 6.16 0.68 7.30
N LEU A 238 5.56 0.12 8.37
CA LEU A 238 4.70 -1.05 8.29
C LEU A 238 3.47 -0.82 7.39
N GLY A 239 2.91 0.40 7.40
CA GLY A 239 1.90 0.82 6.43
C GLY A 239 2.42 0.73 4.98
N GLY A 240 3.59 1.30 4.74
CA GLY A 240 4.29 1.21 3.45
C GLY A 240 4.59 -0.22 3.02
N MET A 241 4.97 -1.10 3.96
CA MET A 241 5.22 -2.52 3.71
C MET A 241 4.04 -3.24 3.08
N GLY A 242 2.83 -2.95 3.54
CA GLY A 242 1.60 -3.56 3.02
C GLY A 242 1.44 -3.29 1.52
N LYS A 243 1.44 -2.01 1.12
CA LYS A 243 1.24 -1.63 -0.30
C LYS A 243 2.45 -1.94 -1.18
N SER A 244 3.68 -1.76 -0.68
CA SER A 244 4.91 -2.05 -1.43
C SER A 244 5.36 -3.51 -1.33
N ALA A 245 4.51 -4.40 -0.84
CA ALA A 245 4.76 -5.84 -0.80
C ALA A 245 6.13 -6.20 -0.22
N GLN A 246 6.54 -5.56 0.88
CA GLN A 246 7.76 -5.91 1.58
C GLN A 246 7.56 -7.15 2.44
N PHE A 247 8.64 -7.92 2.63
CA PHE A 247 8.62 -9.07 3.53
C PHE A 247 8.27 -8.63 4.97
N PRO A 248 7.33 -9.31 5.65
CA PRO A 248 6.62 -10.53 5.26
C PRO A 248 5.28 -10.31 4.52
N LEU A 249 4.81 -9.07 4.29
CA LEU A 249 3.51 -8.76 3.67
C LEU A 249 3.51 -8.82 2.12
N HIS A 250 4.44 -9.57 1.50
CA HIS A 250 4.64 -9.64 0.05
C HIS A 250 3.71 -10.63 -0.68
N VAL A 251 3.05 -11.51 0.05
CA VAL A 251 2.36 -12.71 -0.49
C VAL A 251 1.18 -12.43 -1.40
N TRP A 252 0.62 -11.23 -1.34
CA TRP A 252 -0.56 -10.85 -2.14
C TRP A 252 -0.20 -10.46 -3.59
N LEU A 253 0.99 -9.89 -3.80
CA LEU A 253 1.35 -9.27 -5.08
C LEU A 253 1.47 -10.28 -6.24
N PRO A 254 2.05 -11.49 -6.05
CA PRO A 254 2.05 -12.51 -7.10
C PRO A 254 0.66 -13.03 -7.46
N ASP A 255 -0.25 -13.10 -6.49
CA ASP A 255 -1.60 -13.60 -6.72
C ASP A 255 -2.47 -12.52 -7.43
N ALA A 256 -2.11 -11.23 -7.30
CA ALA A 256 -2.72 -10.14 -8.05
C ALA A 256 -2.63 -10.29 -9.58
N MET A 257 -1.81 -11.23 -10.07
CA MET A 257 -1.69 -11.56 -11.50
C MET A 257 -2.94 -12.23 -12.09
N MET A 258 -3.94 -12.57 -11.27
CA MET A 258 -5.24 -13.04 -11.75
C MET A 258 -6.05 -11.98 -12.49
N GLY A 259 -5.75 -10.69 -12.30
CA GLY A 259 -6.35 -9.59 -13.03
C GLY A 259 -5.78 -9.43 -14.47
N PRO A 260 -6.44 -8.57 -15.29
CA PRO A 260 -5.96 -8.23 -16.63
C PRO A 260 -4.56 -7.63 -16.62
N THR A 261 -3.73 -7.97 -17.60
CA THR A 261 -2.33 -7.54 -17.64
C THR A 261 -2.13 -6.02 -17.60
N PRO A 262 -2.93 -5.16 -18.28
CA PRO A 262 -2.79 -3.72 -18.13
C PRO A 262 -3.13 -3.20 -16.72
N GLY A 263 -4.10 -3.82 -16.03
CA GLY A 263 -4.36 -3.55 -14.62
C GLY A 263 -3.16 -3.90 -13.74
N SER A 264 -2.55 -5.06 -13.99
CA SER A 264 -1.30 -5.46 -13.32
C SER A 264 -0.17 -4.48 -13.62
N ALA A 265 -0.03 -4.00 -14.88
CA ALA A 265 0.97 -3.00 -15.26
C ALA A 265 0.82 -1.73 -14.40
N LEU A 266 -0.40 -1.24 -14.21
CA LEU A 266 -0.64 -0.03 -13.42
C LEU A 266 -0.33 -0.24 -11.92
N ILE A 267 -0.77 -1.38 -11.33
CA ILE A 267 -0.50 -1.75 -9.93
C ILE A 267 1.01 -1.80 -9.68
N HIS A 268 1.79 -2.42 -10.57
CA HIS A 268 3.21 -2.72 -10.37
C HIS A 268 4.16 -1.60 -10.77
N ALA A 269 3.72 -0.68 -11.66
CA ALA A 269 4.61 0.35 -12.19
C ALA A 269 4.53 1.66 -11.39
N ALA A 270 3.39 2.34 -11.43
CA ALA A 270 3.33 3.76 -11.09
C ALA A 270 2.35 4.08 -9.93
N THR A 271 1.61 3.09 -9.39
CA THR A 271 0.55 3.37 -8.44
C THR A 271 0.75 2.65 -7.10
N MET A 272 0.02 1.58 -6.84
CA MET A 272 -0.11 0.99 -5.52
C MET A 272 1.22 0.64 -4.84
N VAL A 273 2.10 -0.06 -5.55
CA VAL A 273 3.38 -0.47 -4.97
C VAL A 273 4.36 0.70 -4.82
N ALA A 274 4.22 1.73 -5.64
CA ALA A 274 5.00 2.95 -5.55
C ALA A 274 4.59 3.82 -4.35
N ALA A 275 3.32 3.76 -3.92
CA ALA A 275 2.79 4.57 -2.84
C ALA A 275 3.49 4.32 -1.49
N GLY A 276 3.84 3.07 -1.16
CA GLY A 276 4.55 2.79 0.10
C GLY A 276 5.98 3.30 0.09
N VAL A 277 6.67 3.28 -1.06
CA VAL A 277 7.99 3.90 -1.22
C VAL A 277 7.87 5.42 -1.13
N TYR A 278 6.87 6.00 -1.81
CA TYR A 278 6.60 7.44 -1.73
C TYR A 278 6.32 7.90 -0.29
N LEU A 279 5.54 7.13 0.48
CA LEU A 279 5.29 7.40 1.89
C LEU A 279 6.59 7.37 2.72
N ALA A 280 7.43 6.35 2.51
CA ALA A 280 8.73 6.25 3.20
C ALA A 280 9.64 7.44 2.86
N LEU A 281 9.68 7.87 1.60
CA LEU A 281 10.42 9.04 1.15
C LEU A 281 9.82 10.34 1.73
N ARG A 282 8.50 10.47 1.75
CA ARG A 282 7.82 11.66 2.29
C ARG A 282 8.05 11.81 3.81
N MET A 283 8.05 10.71 4.55
CA MET A 283 8.26 10.69 5.99
C MET A 283 9.70 10.36 6.39
N TYR A 284 10.64 10.44 5.45
CA TYR A 284 12.04 10.14 5.67
C TYR A 284 12.66 10.90 6.87
N PRO A 285 12.40 12.22 7.06
CA PRO A 285 12.93 12.94 8.22
C PRO A 285 12.49 12.32 9.56
N LEU A 286 11.25 11.88 9.68
CA LEU A 286 10.75 11.20 10.90
C LEU A 286 11.40 9.82 11.10
N MET A 287 11.64 9.08 10.03
CA MET A 287 12.28 7.76 10.09
C MET A 287 13.74 7.87 10.53
N VAL A 288 14.43 8.92 10.10
CA VAL A 288 15.79 9.26 10.56
C VAL A 288 15.79 9.64 12.03
N LEU A 289 14.89 10.55 12.45
CA LEU A 289 14.76 10.96 13.83
C LEU A 289 14.44 9.80 14.78
N GLY A 290 13.62 8.85 14.30
CA GLY A 290 13.23 7.65 15.04
C GLY A 290 14.25 6.51 15.02
N ASP A 291 15.38 6.66 14.34
CA ASP A 291 16.41 5.60 14.16
C ASP A 291 15.84 4.30 13.57
N VAL A 292 14.90 4.42 12.57
CA VAL A 292 14.20 3.29 11.97
C VAL A 292 14.89 2.82 10.68
N THR A 293 15.79 3.61 10.13
CA THR A 293 16.39 3.43 8.81
C THR A 293 17.13 2.09 8.64
N TRP A 294 17.88 1.64 9.66
CA TRP A 294 18.55 0.35 9.63
C TRP A 294 17.56 -0.82 9.47
N PHE A 295 16.40 -0.74 10.14
CA PHE A 295 15.35 -1.75 10.04
C PHE A 295 14.75 -1.78 8.62
N ILE A 296 14.53 -0.61 8.02
CA ILE A 296 14.07 -0.48 6.63
C ILE A 296 15.08 -1.11 5.67
N ALA A 297 16.39 -0.86 5.85
CA ALA A 297 17.45 -1.45 5.04
C ALA A 297 17.44 -2.98 5.09
N VAL A 298 17.35 -3.56 6.28
CA VAL A 298 17.34 -5.02 6.49
C VAL A 298 16.09 -5.65 5.87
N VAL A 299 14.91 -5.09 6.11
CA VAL A 299 13.66 -5.59 5.50
C VAL A 299 13.70 -5.48 3.97
N GLY A 300 14.23 -4.37 3.44
CA GLY A 300 14.43 -4.19 2.00
C GLY A 300 15.38 -5.24 1.40
N ALA A 301 16.49 -5.53 2.07
CA ALA A 301 17.47 -6.51 1.61
C ALA A 301 16.89 -7.95 1.62
N LEU A 302 16.19 -8.33 2.67
CA LEU A 302 15.48 -9.60 2.76
C LEU A 302 14.43 -9.72 1.67
N THR A 303 13.65 -8.66 1.44
CA THR A 303 12.62 -8.62 0.39
C THR A 303 13.23 -8.80 -0.99
N ALA A 304 14.29 -8.05 -1.28
CA ALA A 304 14.97 -8.10 -2.58
C ALA A 304 15.50 -9.50 -2.89
N PHE A 305 16.13 -10.14 -1.92
CA PHE A 305 16.73 -11.47 -2.07
C PHE A 305 15.69 -12.58 -2.14
N ILE A 306 14.73 -12.64 -1.19
CA ILE A 306 13.69 -13.68 -1.14
C ILE A 306 12.87 -13.68 -2.44
N ALA A 307 12.43 -12.50 -2.88
CA ALA A 307 11.68 -12.40 -4.12
C ALA A 307 12.49 -12.83 -5.35
N ALA A 308 13.79 -12.47 -5.42
CA ALA A 308 14.66 -12.89 -6.51
C ALA A 308 14.85 -14.42 -6.55
N THR A 309 15.00 -15.08 -5.40
CA THR A 309 15.11 -16.56 -5.35
C THR A 309 13.85 -17.26 -5.83
N ILE A 310 12.66 -16.74 -5.46
CA ILE A 310 11.39 -17.31 -5.92
C ILE A 310 11.22 -17.12 -7.44
N ALA A 311 11.61 -15.95 -7.98
CA ALA A 311 11.53 -15.63 -9.41
C ALA A 311 12.32 -16.61 -10.29
N LEU A 312 13.40 -17.22 -9.79
CA LEU A 312 14.22 -18.20 -10.51
C LEU A 312 13.44 -19.41 -11.02
N VAL A 313 12.42 -19.83 -10.28
CA VAL A 313 11.70 -21.09 -10.54
C VAL A 313 10.29 -20.89 -11.09
N GLN A 314 9.80 -19.65 -11.16
CA GLN A 314 8.48 -19.38 -11.72
C GLN A 314 8.43 -19.69 -13.21
N THR A 315 7.31 -20.27 -13.66
CA THR A 315 7.08 -20.63 -15.07
C THR A 315 6.15 -19.65 -15.78
N ASP A 316 5.25 -18.99 -15.06
CA ASP A 316 4.35 -17.95 -15.56
C ASP A 316 5.11 -16.64 -15.74
N ILE A 317 5.00 -16.02 -16.94
CA ILE A 317 5.68 -14.77 -17.30
C ILE A 317 5.27 -13.60 -16.39
N LYS A 318 3.98 -13.50 -16.02
CA LYS A 318 3.48 -12.46 -15.12
C LYS A 318 3.97 -12.69 -13.69
N ALA A 319 4.05 -13.93 -13.24
CA ALA A 319 4.56 -14.26 -11.92
C ALA A 319 6.05 -13.88 -11.78
N VAL A 320 6.88 -14.16 -12.79
CA VAL A 320 8.29 -13.68 -12.82
C VAL A 320 8.34 -12.16 -12.68
N LEU A 321 7.51 -11.44 -13.44
CA LEU A 321 7.47 -9.98 -13.39
C LEU A 321 6.97 -9.46 -12.03
N ALA A 322 6.02 -10.15 -11.38
CA ALA A 322 5.54 -9.80 -10.05
C ALA A 322 6.64 -9.95 -8.99
N PHE A 323 7.33 -11.09 -8.93
CA PHE A 323 8.45 -11.28 -8.00
C PHE A 323 9.62 -10.34 -8.29
N SER A 324 9.87 -10.05 -9.56
CA SER A 324 10.87 -9.03 -9.91
C SER A 324 10.45 -7.62 -9.45
N THR A 325 9.15 -7.29 -9.40
CA THR A 325 8.67 -6.04 -8.80
C THR A 325 8.95 -6.00 -7.30
N ILE A 326 8.60 -7.05 -6.56
CA ILE A 326 8.88 -7.16 -5.11
C ILE A 326 10.38 -6.97 -4.86
N SER A 327 11.24 -7.62 -5.66
CA SER A 327 12.68 -7.49 -5.54
C SER A 327 13.15 -6.05 -5.76
N GLN A 328 12.66 -5.33 -6.78
CA GLN A 328 13.05 -3.94 -7.04
C GLN A 328 12.53 -2.97 -5.97
N LEU A 329 11.34 -3.19 -5.43
CA LEU A 329 10.82 -2.43 -4.29
C LEU A 329 11.70 -2.65 -3.05
N GLY A 330 12.23 -3.87 -2.86
CA GLY A 330 13.24 -4.14 -1.84
C GLY A 330 14.49 -3.27 -2.01
N TYR A 331 15.00 -3.09 -3.24
CA TYR A 331 16.12 -2.18 -3.51
C TYR A 331 15.81 -0.72 -3.17
N MET A 332 14.60 -0.26 -3.45
CA MET A 332 14.19 1.10 -3.06
C MET A 332 14.20 1.26 -1.55
N MET A 333 13.71 0.25 -0.81
CA MET A 333 13.76 0.27 0.66
C MET A 333 15.19 0.14 1.20
N ILE A 334 16.09 -0.63 0.55
CA ILE A 334 17.53 -0.58 0.87
C ILE A 334 18.01 0.88 0.74
N GLY A 335 17.73 1.53 -0.41
CA GLY A 335 18.14 2.91 -0.65
C GLY A 335 17.63 3.89 0.43
N VAL A 336 16.35 3.80 0.80
CA VAL A 336 15.79 4.60 1.91
C VAL A 336 16.53 4.30 3.22
N GLY A 337 16.75 3.04 3.52
CA GLY A 337 17.32 2.60 4.79
C GLY A 337 18.81 2.91 4.96
N VAL A 338 19.60 2.90 3.87
CA VAL A 338 21.02 3.27 3.92
C VAL A 338 21.27 4.76 3.74
N GLY A 339 20.22 5.58 3.63
CA GLY A 339 20.33 7.02 3.42
C GLY A 339 20.54 7.45 1.98
N SER A 340 20.41 6.56 1.02
CA SER A 340 20.50 6.85 -0.42
C SER A 340 19.15 7.32 -0.97
N TYR A 341 18.59 8.37 -0.37
CA TYR A 341 17.26 8.93 -0.68
C TYR A 341 17.10 9.19 -2.19
N ASN A 342 18.05 9.94 -2.77
CA ASN A 342 18.00 10.35 -4.18
C ASN A 342 18.01 9.15 -5.12
N ALA A 343 18.83 8.14 -4.83
CA ALA A 343 18.89 6.94 -5.65
C ALA A 343 17.64 6.06 -5.49
N ALA A 344 17.07 5.99 -4.28
CA ALA A 344 15.81 5.29 -4.04
C ALA A 344 14.65 5.91 -4.83
N PHE A 345 14.53 7.25 -4.79
CA PHE A 345 13.51 7.97 -5.54
C PHE A 345 13.72 7.88 -7.06
N MET A 346 14.98 8.02 -7.51
CA MET A 346 15.34 7.81 -8.92
C MET A 346 15.00 6.41 -9.39
N HIS A 347 15.25 5.38 -8.53
CA HIS A 347 14.89 4.01 -8.86
C HIS A 347 13.38 3.81 -8.95
N LEU A 348 12.59 4.51 -8.14
CA LEU A 348 11.13 4.51 -8.22
C LEU A 348 10.64 5.01 -9.59
N ILE A 349 11.23 6.10 -10.10
CA ILE A 349 10.84 6.69 -11.38
C ILE A 349 11.24 5.78 -12.55
N THR A 350 12.50 5.33 -12.58
CA THR A 350 12.98 4.44 -13.64
C THR A 350 12.25 3.12 -13.65
N HIS A 351 11.95 2.58 -12.45
CA HIS A 351 11.17 1.37 -12.25
C HIS A 351 9.77 1.49 -12.85
N ALA A 352 9.07 2.60 -12.61
CA ALA A 352 7.74 2.82 -13.15
C ALA A 352 7.73 2.69 -14.68
N VAL A 353 8.74 3.24 -15.35
CA VAL A 353 8.87 3.20 -16.82
C VAL A 353 9.14 1.78 -17.32
N PHE A 354 10.23 1.14 -16.86
CA PHE A 354 10.57 -0.17 -17.40
C PHE A 354 9.60 -1.28 -16.95
N LYS A 355 8.94 -1.16 -15.79
CA LYS A 355 7.94 -2.13 -15.35
C LYS A 355 6.64 -2.02 -16.14
N ALA A 356 6.16 -0.81 -16.39
CA ALA A 356 5.02 -0.63 -17.29
C ALA A 356 5.31 -1.30 -18.64
N CYS A 357 6.46 -1.02 -19.23
CA CYS A 357 6.84 -1.60 -20.50
C CYS A 357 6.94 -3.14 -20.46
N LEU A 358 7.55 -3.72 -19.41
CA LEU A 358 7.65 -5.19 -19.26
C LEU A 358 6.27 -5.85 -19.14
N PHE A 359 5.36 -5.30 -18.35
CA PHE A 359 4.01 -5.84 -18.23
C PHE A 359 3.19 -5.68 -19.50
N LEU A 360 3.28 -4.52 -20.18
CA LEU A 360 2.59 -4.32 -21.45
C LEU A 360 3.16 -5.25 -22.54
N SER A 361 4.48 -5.46 -22.58
CA SER A 361 5.09 -6.43 -23.48
C SER A 361 4.64 -7.87 -23.17
N ALA A 362 4.57 -8.26 -21.89
CA ALA A 362 4.02 -9.55 -21.50
C ALA A 362 2.54 -9.66 -21.90
N GLY A 363 1.77 -8.58 -21.76
CA GLY A 363 0.40 -8.51 -22.24
C GLY A 363 0.30 -8.71 -23.75
N SER A 364 1.18 -8.11 -24.52
CA SER A 364 1.25 -8.29 -25.97
C SER A 364 1.56 -9.75 -26.35
N VAL A 365 2.52 -10.39 -25.65
CA VAL A 365 2.80 -11.83 -25.85
C VAL A 365 1.57 -12.68 -25.54
N ILE A 366 0.95 -12.49 -24.36
CA ILE A 366 -0.21 -13.30 -23.93
C ILE A 366 -1.41 -13.09 -24.88
N HIS A 367 -1.64 -11.87 -25.34
CA HIS A 367 -2.73 -11.55 -26.26
C HIS A 367 -2.54 -12.21 -27.64
N SER A 368 -1.27 -12.34 -28.10
CA SER A 368 -0.97 -12.90 -29.42
C SER A 368 -0.97 -14.42 -29.45
N VAL A 369 -0.61 -15.10 -28.34
CA VAL A 369 -0.47 -16.57 -28.30
C VAL A 369 -1.39 -17.26 -27.31
N HIS A 370 -2.13 -16.52 -26.50
CA HIS A 370 -3.07 -17.01 -25.44
C HIS A 370 -2.44 -17.99 -24.43
N GLU A 371 -1.11 -17.92 -24.24
CA GLU A 371 -0.37 -18.75 -23.31
C GLU A 371 0.50 -17.88 -22.39
N GLN A 372 0.60 -18.23 -21.10
CA GLN A 372 1.37 -17.53 -20.08
C GLN A 372 2.59 -18.33 -19.60
N GLU A 373 2.56 -19.65 -19.77
CA GLU A 373 3.62 -20.56 -19.31
C GLU A 373 4.82 -20.51 -20.25
N MET A 374 5.94 -19.90 -19.81
CA MET A 374 7.17 -19.72 -20.61
C MET A 374 7.72 -21.00 -21.21
N PRO A 375 7.67 -22.19 -20.55
CA PRO A 375 8.13 -23.44 -21.16
C PRO A 375 7.36 -23.84 -22.43
N LYS A 376 6.13 -23.36 -22.59
CA LYS A 376 5.28 -23.61 -23.76
C LYS A 376 5.46 -22.55 -24.87
N LEU A 377 6.15 -21.46 -24.58
CA LEU A 377 6.48 -20.42 -25.53
C LEU A 377 7.77 -20.78 -26.30
N GLY A 378 8.33 -19.86 -27.05
CA GLY A 378 9.62 -19.98 -27.72
C GLY A 378 9.60 -19.39 -29.13
N GLY A 379 10.73 -18.90 -29.61
CA GLY A 379 10.92 -18.42 -30.98
C GLY A 379 10.12 -17.19 -31.37
N LEU A 380 9.44 -16.52 -30.42
CA LEU A 380 8.48 -15.45 -30.69
C LEU A 380 9.10 -14.16 -31.22
N ARG A 381 10.41 -13.99 -31.19
CA ARG A 381 11.09 -12.76 -31.69
C ARG A 381 10.82 -12.46 -33.16
N LYS A 382 10.53 -13.49 -33.99
CA LYS A 382 10.21 -13.33 -35.40
C LYS A 382 8.80 -12.86 -35.65
N TYR A 383 7.87 -13.22 -34.74
CA TYR A 383 6.45 -12.91 -34.83
C TYR A 383 6.11 -11.59 -34.15
N LEU A 384 6.84 -11.23 -33.07
CA LEU A 384 6.60 -10.06 -32.22
C LEU A 384 7.88 -9.20 -32.08
N PRO A 385 8.40 -8.61 -33.18
CA PRO A 385 9.70 -7.90 -33.19
C PRO A 385 9.69 -6.61 -32.34
N TYR A 386 8.61 -5.83 -32.33
CA TYR A 386 8.49 -4.62 -31.51
C TYR A 386 8.39 -4.95 -30.03
N THR A 387 7.54 -5.90 -29.66
CA THR A 387 7.40 -6.43 -28.30
C THR A 387 8.71 -7.00 -27.79
N PHE A 388 9.44 -7.77 -28.61
CA PHE A 388 10.78 -8.30 -28.28
C PHE A 388 11.76 -7.17 -27.96
N THR A 389 11.82 -6.15 -28.82
CA THR A 389 12.76 -5.02 -28.64
C THR A 389 12.46 -4.24 -27.37
N ALA A 390 11.19 -3.94 -27.12
CA ALA A 390 10.74 -3.26 -25.92
C ALA A 390 11.07 -4.06 -24.65
N MET A 391 10.72 -5.35 -24.64
CA MET A 391 10.97 -6.22 -23.51
C MET A 391 12.45 -6.46 -23.25
N MET A 392 13.29 -6.55 -24.31
CA MET A 392 14.73 -6.69 -24.20
C MET A 392 15.37 -5.43 -23.60
N ALA A 393 15.02 -4.24 -24.08
CA ALA A 393 15.53 -2.98 -23.53
C ALA A 393 15.21 -2.85 -22.03
N CYS A 394 13.99 -3.17 -21.63
CA CYS A 394 13.59 -3.14 -20.24
C CYS A 394 14.23 -4.25 -19.39
N THR A 395 14.48 -5.42 -19.98
CA THR A 395 15.25 -6.50 -19.34
C THR A 395 16.69 -6.08 -19.07
N LEU A 396 17.33 -5.39 -20.00
CA LEU A 396 18.66 -4.82 -19.80
C LEU A 396 18.68 -3.76 -18.69
N ALA A 397 17.63 -2.92 -18.63
CA ALA A 397 17.49 -1.92 -17.58
C ALA A 397 17.35 -2.55 -16.19
N ILE A 398 16.39 -3.47 -15.99
CA ILE A 398 16.16 -4.09 -14.68
C ILE A 398 17.34 -4.97 -14.22
N ALA A 399 18.06 -5.59 -15.16
CA ALA A 399 19.28 -6.36 -14.89
C ALA A 399 20.45 -5.46 -14.42
N GLY A 400 20.34 -4.13 -14.59
CA GLY A 400 21.40 -3.21 -14.22
C GLY A 400 22.57 -3.21 -15.20
N ILE A 401 22.27 -3.35 -16.49
CA ILE A 401 23.30 -3.26 -17.55
C ILE A 401 23.61 -1.78 -17.82
N PRO A 402 24.89 -1.38 -17.93
CA PRO A 402 25.30 0.00 -18.26
C PRO A 402 24.55 0.57 -19.47
N PHE A 403 24.37 1.88 -19.50
CA PHE A 403 23.62 2.67 -20.51
C PHE A 403 22.08 2.63 -20.35
N PHE A 404 21.53 1.78 -19.50
CA PHE A 404 20.09 1.73 -19.21
C PHE A 404 19.76 2.38 -17.86
N SER A 405 18.52 2.84 -17.72
CA SER A 405 18.05 3.62 -16.59
C SER A 405 18.22 2.91 -15.24
N GLY A 406 17.98 1.60 -15.20
CA GLY A 406 18.09 0.80 -13.98
C GLY A 406 19.52 0.68 -13.44
N PHE A 407 20.54 0.74 -14.28
CA PHE A 407 21.94 0.77 -13.84
C PHE A 407 22.24 2.04 -13.02
N VAL A 408 21.86 3.20 -13.55
CA VAL A 408 22.16 4.50 -12.93
C VAL A 408 21.63 4.60 -11.50
N SER A 409 20.44 4.09 -11.24
CA SER A 409 19.80 4.15 -9.92
C SER A 409 20.22 3.00 -9.00
N LYS A 410 20.22 1.76 -9.49
CA LYS A 410 20.50 0.57 -8.69
C LYS A 410 21.96 0.48 -8.25
N ASP A 411 22.88 0.86 -9.13
CA ASP A 411 24.31 0.86 -8.83
C ASP A 411 24.63 1.81 -7.66
N ARG A 412 24.01 2.98 -7.66
CA ARG A 412 24.18 3.95 -6.57
C ARG A 412 23.63 3.41 -5.24
N ILE A 413 22.43 2.78 -5.24
CA ILE A 413 21.89 2.13 -4.04
C ILE A 413 22.83 1.06 -3.49
N LEU A 414 23.42 0.24 -4.37
CA LEU A 414 24.33 -0.83 -3.97
C LEU A 414 25.69 -0.30 -3.48
N GLY A 415 26.19 0.78 -4.09
CA GLY A 415 27.39 1.48 -3.63
C GLY A 415 27.23 2.05 -2.23
N ASP A 416 26.11 2.76 -1.97
CA ASP A 416 25.78 3.31 -0.66
C ASP A 416 25.54 2.19 0.37
N ALA A 417 24.90 1.07 -0.05
CA ALA A 417 24.72 -0.10 0.81
C ALA A 417 26.08 -0.75 1.18
N LEU A 418 27.04 -0.80 0.25
CA LEU A 418 28.38 -1.30 0.51
C LEU A 418 29.10 -0.44 1.54
N TYR A 419 29.02 0.89 1.42
CA TYR A 419 29.56 1.80 2.42
C TYR A 419 28.89 1.56 3.78
N PHE A 420 27.57 1.52 3.84
CA PHE A 420 26.77 1.32 5.04
C PHE A 420 27.14 0.03 5.78
N GLY A 421 27.26 -1.09 5.06
CA GLY A 421 27.48 -2.40 5.67
C GLY A 421 28.93 -2.70 6.06
N PHE A 422 29.92 -2.16 5.33
CA PHE A 422 31.33 -2.55 5.50
C PHE A 422 32.27 -1.43 5.87
N MET A 423 31.97 -0.18 5.52
CA MET A 423 32.94 0.93 5.61
C MET A 423 32.55 1.99 6.64
N SER A 424 31.28 2.01 7.08
CA SER A 424 30.76 3.01 8.03
C SER A 424 31.21 2.79 9.49
N GLY A 425 31.79 1.63 9.81
CA GLY A 425 32.17 1.29 11.19
C GLY A 425 31.01 0.97 12.13
N GLN A 426 29.83 0.78 11.60
CA GLN A 426 28.61 0.44 12.34
C GLN A 426 28.57 -1.07 12.70
N ASN A 427 27.41 -1.53 13.17
CA ASN A 427 27.19 -2.91 13.57
C ASN A 427 27.54 -3.90 12.42
N PRO A 428 28.45 -4.86 12.63
CA PRO A 428 28.84 -5.83 11.59
C PRO A 428 27.67 -6.65 11.02
N LEU A 429 26.56 -6.79 11.74
CA LEU A 429 25.37 -7.49 11.25
C LEU A 429 24.72 -6.76 10.05
N LEU A 430 24.97 -5.46 9.90
CA LEU A 430 24.45 -4.68 8.78
C LEU A 430 25.13 -5.01 7.45
N ALA A 431 26.25 -5.75 7.47
CA ALA A 431 26.87 -6.32 6.27
C ALA A 431 25.92 -7.26 5.48
N ILE A 432 24.87 -7.76 6.14
CA ILE A 432 23.82 -8.54 5.45
C ILE A 432 23.13 -7.75 4.33
N VAL A 433 23.01 -6.42 4.47
CA VAL A 433 22.32 -5.56 3.50
C VAL A 433 23.01 -5.57 2.14
N PRO A 434 24.29 -5.20 1.99
CA PRO A 434 24.97 -5.27 0.70
C PRO A 434 25.12 -6.71 0.20
N ILE A 435 25.36 -7.70 1.06
CA ILE A 435 25.50 -9.11 0.66
C ILE A 435 24.22 -9.58 -0.05
N LEU A 436 23.07 -9.41 0.57
CA LEU A 436 21.78 -9.80 -0.03
C LEU A 436 21.42 -8.93 -1.23
N GLY A 437 21.78 -7.63 -1.20
CA GLY A 437 21.60 -6.71 -2.33
C GLY A 437 22.33 -7.16 -3.57
N PHE A 438 23.64 -7.41 -3.50
CA PHE A 438 24.43 -7.87 -4.64
C PHE A 438 24.03 -9.28 -5.12
N ALA A 439 23.76 -10.20 -4.19
CA ALA A 439 23.26 -11.53 -4.54
C ALA A 439 21.93 -11.43 -5.30
N GLY A 440 20.98 -10.62 -4.83
CA GLY A 440 19.70 -10.38 -5.50
C GLY A 440 19.86 -9.74 -6.88
N ALA A 441 20.90 -8.88 -7.09
CA ALA A 441 21.17 -8.28 -8.39
C ALA A 441 21.59 -9.32 -9.43
N GLY A 442 22.47 -10.25 -9.06
CA GLY A 442 22.87 -11.36 -9.93
C GLY A 442 21.70 -12.28 -10.28
N LEU A 443 20.89 -12.62 -9.28
CA LEU A 443 19.68 -13.40 -9.50
C LEU A 443 18.70 -12.67 -10.43
N THR A 444 18.58 -11.34 -10.30
CA THR A 444 17.72 -10.52 -11.17
C THR A 444 18.15 -10.62 -12.63
N ALA A 445 19.44 -10.45 -12.91
CA ALA A 445 19.97 -10.61 -14.26
C ALA A 445 19.71 -12.01 -14.81
N PHE A 446 19.91 -13.04 -14.01
CA PHE A 446 19.69 -14.42 -14.41
C PHE A 446 18.22 -14.72 -14.75
N TYR A 447 17.25 -14.44 -13.84
CA TYR A 447 15.86 -14.83 -14.10
C TYR A 447 15.19 -13.99 -15.20
N MET A 448 15.58 -12.73 -15.35
CA MET A 448 15.07 -11.88 -16.43
C MET A 448 15.53 -12.38 -17.81
N PHE A 449 16.81 -12.75 -17.94
CA PHE A 449 17.31 -13.34 -19.19
C PHE A 449 16.80 -14.76 -19.41
N ARG A 450 16.58 -15.56 -18.35
CA ARG A 450 15.85 -16.83 -18.44
C ARG A 450 14.47 -16.63 -19.07
N MET A 451 13.71 -15.63 -18.60
CA MET A 451 12.40 -15.29 -19.15
C MET A 451 12.51 -14.93 -20.64
N MET A 452 13.44 -14.05 -21.00
CA MET A 452 13.66 -13.65 -22.40
C MET A 452 14.04 -14.84 -23.30
N PHE A 453 14.93 -15.71 -22.85
CA PHE A 453 15.38 -16.86 -23.63
C PHE A 453 14.28 -17.90 -23.81
N LEU A 454 13.48 -18.17 -22.80
CA LEU A 454 12.37 -19.11 -22.90
C LEU A 454 11.21 -18.60 -23.78
N THR A 455 10.98 -17.29 -23.82
CA THR A 455 9.85 -16.68 -24.54
C THR A 455 10.19 -16.41 -26.00
N PHE A 456 11.34 -15.81 -26.27
CA PHE A 456 11.65 -15.27 -27.60
C PHE A 456 12.66 -16.05 -28.42
N PHE A 457 13.42 -16.94 -27.78
CA PHE A 457 14.47 -17.72 -28.46
C PHE A 457 14.13 -19.20 -28.51
N GLY A 458 14.92 -19.96 -29.30
CA GLY A 458 14.70 -21.40 -29.50
C GLY A 458 13.60 -21.69 -30.52
N GLU A 459 13.07 -22.91 -30.44
CA GLU A 459 11.97 -23.38 -31.28
C GLU A 459 10.64 -22.90 -30.75
N ASN A 460 9.67 -22.67 -31.62
CA ASN A 460 8.34 -22.34 -31.24
C ASN A 460 7.59 -23.59 -30.72
N ARG A 461 7.13 -23.54 -29.49
CA ARG A 461 6.45 -24.65 -28.79
C ARG A 461 4.95 -24.42 -28.60
N THR A 462 4.40 -23.35 -29.17
CA THR A 462 2.98 -23.01 -29.01
C THR A 462 2.05 -23.96 -29.76
N HIS A 463 2.56 -24.68 -30.77
CA HIS A 463 1.79 -25.62 -31.60
C HIS A 463 1.69 -27.04 -31.03
N ASP A 464 2.61 -27.46 -30.12
CA ASP A 464 2.71 -28.88 -29.72
C ASP A 464 1.61 -29.34 -28.73
N ASN A 465 0.75 -28.46 -28.23
CA ASN A 465 -0.20 -28.77 -27.16
C ASN A 465 -1.63 -29.11 -27.62
N HIS A 466 -1.92 -29.11 -28.93
CA HIS A 466 -3.28 -29.39 -29.41
C HIS A 466 -3.48 -30.81 -30.01
N ASP A 467 -2.41 -31.60 -30.18
CA ASP A 467 -2.51 -32.91 -30.83
C ASP A 467 -2.82 -34.11 -29.90
N HIS A 468 -3.03 -33.91 -28.59
CA HIS A 468 -3.18 -35.03 -27.68
C HIS A 468 -4.59 -35.26 -27.10
N HIS A 469 -5.62 -34.49 -27.43
CA HIS A 469 -7.00 -34.79 -27.02
C HIS A 469 -8.01 -34.32 -28.08
N SER A 470 -8.26 -35.17 -29.07
CA SER A 470 -9.63 -35.48 -29.56
C SER A 470 -9.58 -36.22 -30.92
N HIS A 471 -9.72 -37.51 -30.91
CA HIS A 471 -10.48 -38.22 -31.95
C HIS A 471 -11.95 -37.98 -31.66
N ASP A 472 -12.69 -37.57 -32.70
CA ASP A 472 -14.13 -37.37 -32.82
C ASP A 472 -14.64 -35.93 -32.54
N SER A 473 -14.66 -35.14 -33.65
CA SER A 473 -15.87 -34.48 -34.16
C SER A 473 -15.55 -33.55 -35.34
N HIS A 474 -16.23 -33.73 -36.43
CA HIS A 474 -16.24 -32.84 -37.60
C HIS A 474 -16.79 -31.46 -37.18
N GLY A 475 -15.92 -30.48 -37.05
CA GLY A 475 -16.26 -29.07 -36.87
C GLY A 475 -15.07 -28.21 -37.30
N HIS A 476 -15.32 -27.17 -38.07
CA HIS A 476 -14.34 -26.26 -38.63
C HIS A 476 -13.26 -25.93 -37.59
N GLY A 477 -12.06 -26.45 -37.79
CA GLY A 477 -10.90 -26.14 -36.96
C GLY A 477 -10.46 -24.70 -37.26
N ASP A 478 -10.73 -23.80 -36.34
CA ASP A 478 -9.97 -22.56 -36.26
C ASP A 478 -8.53 -22.92 -35.93
N HIS A 479 -7.68 -23.02 -36.96
CA HIS A 479 -6.24 -23.01 -36.79
C HIS A 479 -5.89 -21.69 -36.11
N HIS A 480 -5.53 -21.73 -34.83
CA HIS A 480 -4.94 -20.59 -34.14
C HIS A 480 -3.55 -20.31 -34.76
N GLU A 481 -3.57 -19.64 -35.93
CA GLU A 481 -2.36 -19.05 -36.48
C GLU A 481 -1.84 -18.01 -35.48
N ILE A 482 -0.55 -18.07 -35.17
CA ILE A 482 0.10 -17.00 -34.39
C ILE A 482 -0.13 -15.72 -35.17
N HIS A 483 -0.93 -14.83 -34.63
CA HIS A 483 -1.14 -13.53 -35.24
C HIS A 483 0.18 -12.77 -35.20
N HIS A 484 0.75 -12.48 -36.39
CA HIS A 484 1.86 -11.55 -36.54
C HIS A 484 1.49 -10.23 -35.86
N GLU A 485 2.48 -9.59 -35.21
CA GLU A 485 2.31 -8.31 -34.53
C GLU A 485 1.66 -7.29 -35.51
N HIS A 486 0.36 -7.02 -35.30
CA HIS A 486 -0.31 -6.00 -36.06
C HIS A 486 0.17 -4.62 -35.61
N LEU A 487 0.39 -3.71 -36.58
CA LEU A 487 0.73 -2.32 -36.33
C LEU A 487 -0.47 -1.56 -35.80
N ASP A 488 -0.91 -1.88 -34.59
CA ASP A 488 -1.93 -1.08 -33.89
C ASP A 488 -1.22 0.01 -33.08
N PHE A 489 -1.55 1.27 -33.39
CA PHE A 489 -0.95 2.41 -32.68
C PHE A 489 -1.25 2.37 -31.16
N ARG A 490 -2.38 1.77 -30.75
CA ARG A 490 -2.80 1.66 -29.36
C ARG A 490 -1.87 0.75 -28.53
N SER A 491 -1.28 -0.28 -29.14
CA SER A 491 -0.30 -1.17 -28.51
C SER A 491 1.13 -0.69 -28.67
N ASN A 492 1.51 -0.23 -29.88
CA ASN A 492 2.91 0.01 -30.22
C ASN A 492 3.44 1.36 -29.73
N ILE A 493 2.60 2.43 -29.72
CA ILE A 493 3.04 3.74 -29.21
C ILE A 493 3.39 3.69 -27.71
N PRO A 494 2.60 3.11 -26.82
CA PRO A 494 3.00 2.96 -25.43
C PRO A 494 4.31 2.21 -25.23
N LEU A 495 4.51 1.10 -25.94
CA LEU A 495 5.74 0.32 -25.87
C LEU A 495 6.96 1.12 -26.36
N LEU A 496 6.82 1.84 -27.47
CA LEU A 496 7.88 2.67 -28.04
C LEU A 496 8.30 3.78 -27.06
N ILE A 497 7.33 4.56 -26.56
CA ILE A 497 7.60 5.68 -25.64
C ILE A 497 8.28 5.17 -24.37
N LEU A 498 7.75 4.12 -23.75
CA LEU A 498 8.32 3.55 -22.54
C LEU A 498 9.72 2.98 -22.78
N THR A 499 9.96 2.37 -23.96
CA THR A 499 11.29 1.88 -24.35
C THR A 499 12.31 3.01 -24.46
N VAL A 500 11.95 4.13 -25.09
CA VAL A 500 12.81 5.31 -25.19
C VAL A 500 13.17 5.84 -23.81
N PHE A 501 12.19 5.98 -22.91
CA PHE A 501 12.43 6.45 -21.55
C PHE A 501 13.13 5.42 -20.64
N THR A 502 13.33 4.19 -21.08
CA THR A 502 14.14 3.18 -20.37
C THR A 502 15.65 3.39 -20.55
N LEU A 503 16.06 4.23 -21.50
CA LEU A 503 17.48 4.54 -21.75
C LEU A 503 18.05 5.42 -20.61
N GLY A 504 19.29 5.15 -20.20
CA GLY A 504 19.91 5.76 -19.01
C GLY A 504 20.28 7.23 -19.19
N PHE A 505 20.47 7.70 -20.42
CA PHE A 505 20.92 9.07 -20.69
C PHE A 505 19.90 10.15 -20.26
N TRP A 506 18.64 9.80 -20.11
CA TRP A 506 17.63 10.72 -19.57
C TRP A 506 17.88 11.07 -18.08
N TYR A 507 18.53 10.17 -17.35
CA TYR A 507 18.68 10.21 -15.90
C TYR A 507 20.10 10.45 -15.44
N ALA A 508 21.09 10.14 -16.27
CA ALA A 508 22.49 10.39 -16.00
C ALA A 508 22.97 11.68 -16.67
N GLY A 509 23.97 12.32 -16.08
CA GLY A 509 24.74 13.30 -16.80
C GLY A 509 25.38 12.66 -18.05
N THR A 510 25.55 13.44 -19.09
CA THR A 510 26.30 13.00 -20.26
C THR A 510 27.75 12.63 -19.88
N MET A 511 28.42 11.85 -20.67
CA MET A 511 29.89 11.55 -20.50
C MET A 511 30.75 12.81 -20.38
N THR A 512 30.23 13.97 -20.79
CA THR A 512 30.87 15.29 -20.66
C THR A 512 30.56 16.00 -19.32
N GLY A 513 29.87 15.35 -18.38
CA GLY A 513 29.49 15.93 -17.09
C GLY A 513 28.32 16.93 -17.15
N GLN A 514 27.72 17.15 -18.32
CA GLN A 514 26.52 17.98 -18.47
C GLN A 514 25.27 17.12 -18.42
N SER A 515 24.31 17.50 -17.59
CA SER A 515 23.00 16.84 -17.58
C SER A 515 22.26 17.09 -18.90
N PHE A 516 21.44 16.11 -19.32
CA PHE A 516 20.62 16.23 -20.52
C PHE A 516 19.74 17.50 -20.50
N GLY A 517 19.30 17.91 -19.33
CA GLY A 517 18.56 19.16 -19.15
C GLY A 517 19.34 20.42 -19.55
N LYS A 518 20.66 20.49 -19.30
CA LYS A 518 21.50 21.60 -19.73
C LYS A 518 21.63 21.68 -21.26
N VAL A 519 21.62 20.53 -21.94
CA VAL A 519 21.63 20.47 -23.42
C VAL A 519 20.38 21.13 -24.01
N PHE A 520 19.23 21.06 -23.30
CA PHE A 520 17.98 21.71 -23.71
C PHE A 520 17.72 23.06 -23.04
N GLY A 521 18.76 23.70 -22.46
CA GLY A 521 18.66 25.03 -21.90
C GLY A 521 18.06 25.12 -20.50
N ALA A 522 17.94 23.99 -19.78
CA ALA A 522 17.59 24.02 -18.38
C ALA A 522 18.66 24.75 -17.55
N LYS A 523 18.25 25.68 -16.71
CA LYS A 523 19.16 26.48 -15.85
C LYS A 523 19.87 25.63 -14.80
N THR A 524 19.38 24.43 -14.52
CA THR A 524 19.87 23.55 -13.44
C THR A 524 20.03 22.11 -13.92
N GLU A 525 20.82 21.32 -13.22
CA GLU A 525 20.88 19.86 -13.38
C GLU A 525 19.57 19.25 -12.85
N TRP A 526 18.52 19.39 -13.65
CA TRP A 526 17.13 19.18 -13.27
C TRP A 526 16.88 17.86 -12.53
N PHE A 527 17.60 16.78 -12.90
CA PHE A 527 17.37 15.50 -12.27
C PHE A 527 18.01 15.38 -10.88
N LYS A 528 19.19 16.01 -10.69
CA LYS A 528 19.89 16.02 -9.41
C LYS A 528 19.13 16.83 -8.34
N ILE A 529 18.59 17.95 -8.76
CA ILE A 529 17.91 18.92 -7.88
C ILE A 529 16.47 18.49 -7.58
N LEU A 530 15.76 17.96 -8.58
CA LEU A 530 14.37 17.54 -8.41
C LEU A 530 14.20 16.29 -7.53
N VAL A 531 15.30 15.53 -7.31
CA VAL A 531 15.29 14.30 -6.53
C VAL A 531 15.83 14.51 -5.11
N GLU A 532 16.14 15.73 -4.69
CA GLU A 532 16.59 16.01 -3.32
C GLU A 532 15.47 15.78 -2.29
N ALA A 533 15.87 15.36 -1.08
CA ALA A 533 14.94 15.18 0.03
C ALA A 533 14.19 16.48 0.33
N PRO A 534 12.96 16.41 0.85
CA PRO A 534 12.23 17.60 1.27
C PRO A 534 13.11 18.42 2.21
N LYS A 535 13.37 19.67 1.84
CA LYS A 535 14.11 20.58 2.73
C LYS A 535 13.15 20.97 3.85
N VAL A 536 13.37 20.43 5.02
CA VAL A 536 12.81 20.98 6.25
C VAL A 536 13.60 22.26 6.53
N GLU A 537 12.94 23.41 6.55
CA GLU A 537 13.55 24.65 7.02
C GLU A 537 14.19 24.36 8.37
N ASN A 538 15.49 24.60 8.55
CA ASN A 538 16.30 24.17 9.68
C ASN A 538 16.73 22.69 9.75
N PHE A 539 16.25 21.77 8.92
CA PHE A 539 16.85 20.43 8.87
C PHE A 539 18.27 20.48 8.26
N VAL A 540 18.53 21.49 7.45
CA VAL A 540 19.89 21.87 6.98
C VAL A 540 20.71 22.53 8.11
N ASN A 541 20.09 23.27 9.03
CA ASN A 541 20.74 23.84 10.22
C ASN A 541 20.78 22.88 11.40
N TYR A 542 20.10 21.74 11.33
CA TYR A 542 20.34 20.57 12.18
C TYR A 542 21.67 19.86 11.82
N SER A 543 22.43 20.47 10.91
CA SER A 543 23.84 20.17 10.79
C SER A 543 24.54 20.32 12.12
N ARG A 544 25.32 19.35 12.47
CA ARG A 544 26.34 19.33 13.53
C ARG A 544 25.95 19.78 14.94
N GLU A 545 25.28 20.91 15.17
CA GLU A 545 25.07 21.39 16.54
C GLU A 545 23.81 20.80 17.21
N SER A 546 22.73 20.66 16.50
CA SER A 546 21.49 20.10 17.06
C SER A 546 21.51 18.57 17.06
N PHE A 547 22.11 17.93 16.09
CA PHE A 547 22.37 16.49 16.13
C PHE A 547 23.50 16.14 17.12
N SER A 548 24.45 17.01 17.38
CA SER A 548 25.42 16.83 18.48
C SER A 548 24.75 16.94 19.85
N GLN A 549 23.70 17.70 20.00
CA GLN A 549 22.89 17.71 21.24
C GLN A 549 21.96 16.49 21.35
N ILE A 550 21.53 15.91 20.23
CA ILE A 550 20.84 14.60 20.19
C ILE A 550 21.85 13.46 20.31
N ASP A 551 23.10 13.65 19.84
CA ASP A 551 24.21 12.69 19.88
C ASP A 551 24.76 12.46 21.28
N THR A 552 24.43 13.25 22.28
CA THR A 552 24.63 12.91 23.69
C THR A 552 23.79 11.73 24.17
N ARG A 553 22.89 11.20 23.29
CA ARG A 553 22.09 9.99 23.53
C ARG A 553 22.31 8.93 22.46
N GLU A 554 23.60 8.61 22.19
CA GLU A 554 24.02 7.42 21.46
C GLU A 554 23.49 7.25 20.01
N LYS A 555 24.36 7.56 19.04
CA LYS A 555 24.45 6.94 17.72
C LYS A 555 23.31 7.25 16.73
N VAL A 556 23.39 8.38 16.07
CA VAL A 556 22.74 8.57 14.78
C VAL A 556 23.38 7.64 13.73
N ILE A 557 22.60 6.74 13.20
CA ILE A 557 23.03 5.65 12.31
C ILE A 557 23.20 6.11 10.86
N LEU A 558 22.94 7.35 10.52
CA LEU A 558 23.29 7.85 9.20
C LEU A 558 24.80 8.03 9.11
N PRO A 559 25.44 7.38 8.12
CA PRO A 559 26.81 7.71 7.81
C PRO A 559 26.89 9.23 7.59
N LYS A 560 27.75 9.90 8.32
CA LYS A 560 27.96 11.34 8.23
C LYS A 560 28.07 11.85 6.80
N ALA A 561 28.62 11.02 5.93
CA ALA A 561 28.81 11.26 4.50
C ALA A 561 27.52 11.27 3.67
N VAL A 562 26.55 10.40 3.97
CA VAL A 562 25.25 10.40 3.27
C VAL A 562 24.47 11.64 3.67
N TYR A 563 24.58 12.04 4.93
CA TYR A 563 23.98 13.25 5.45
C TYR A 563 24.60 14.53 4.82
N ASP A 564 25.92 14.61 4.78
CA ASP A 564 26.64 15.77 4.22
C ASP A 564 26.43 15.91 2.70
N HIS A 565 26.28 14.82 1.98
CA HIS A 565 25.98 14.84 0.54
C HIS A 565 24.54 15.30 0.22
N GLN A 566 23.60 15.04 1.13
CA GLN A 566 22.21 15.47 1.01
C GLN A 566 21.99 16.91 1.48
N THR A 567 22.75 17.39 2.45
CA THR A 567 22.60 18.71 3.04
C THR A 567 23.36 19.82 2.31
N GLY A 568 24.15 19.49 1.27
CA GLY A 568 24.93 20.47 0.51
C GLY A 568 26.08 21.10 1.31
N TYR A 569 26.56 20.46 2.37
CA TYR A 569 27.68 20.91 3.15
C TYR A 569 28.96 20.91 2.31
N ALA A 570 29.60 22.07 2.17
CA ALA A 570 30.76 22.30 1.30
C ALA A 570 32.12 21.97 1.96
N GLY A 571 32.16 21.28 3.10
CA GLY A 571 33.40 20.87 3.76
C GLY A 571 33.88 19.48 3.32
N PRO A 572 35.20 19.22 3.25
CA PRO A 572 35.70 17.90 2.96
C PRO A 572 35.26 16.91 4.07
N ASN A 573 34.47 15.94 3.68
CA ASN A 573 34.07 14.87 4.60
C ASN A 573 35.23 13.88 4.74
N PRO A 574 35.65 13.52 5.95
CA PRO A 574 36.73 12.55 6.16
C PRO A 574 36.44 11.18 5.56
N ASP A 575 35.15 10.86 5.27
CA ASP A 575 34.74 9.60 4.67
C ASP A 575 34.48 9.67 3.15
N ASP A 576 34.64 10.82 2.48
CA ASP A 576 34.46 10.97 1.04
C ASP A 576 35.28 9.95 0.23
N HIS A 577 36.50 9.67 0.65
CA HIS A 577 37.34 8.64 0.04
C HIS A 577 36.74 7.23 0.16
N LYS A 578 36.17 6.89 1.30
CA LYS A 578 35.54 5.58 1.51
C LYS A 578 34.26 5.44 0.68
N ILE A 579 33.46 6.50 0.61
CA ILE A 579 32.23 6.50 -0.18
C ILE A 579 32.58 6.37 -1.67
N HIS A 580 33.53 7.17 -2.16
CA HIS A 580 33.97 7.09 -3.56
C HIS A 580 34.54 5.70 -3.88
N SER A 581 35.29 5.11 -2.97
CA SER A 581 35.78 3.75 -3.09
C SER A 581 34.65 2.72 -3.09
N ALA A 582 33.65 2.87 -2.22
CA ALA A 582 32.48 2.00 -2.17
C ALA A 582 31.66 2.06 -3.47
N HIS A 583 31.45 3.25 -4.02
CA HIS A 583 30.78 3.41 -5.32
C HIS A 583 31.58 2.78 -6.47
N THR A 584 32.90 2.96 -6.50
CA THR A 584 33.74 2.37 -7.54
C THR A 584 33.73 0.84 -7.45
N ILE A 585 33.94 0.29 -6.26
CA ILE A 585 33.88 -1.16 -6.02
C ILE A 585 32.49 -1.70 -6.32
N GLY A 586 31.44 -0.99 -5.86
CA GLY A 586 30.04 -1.32 -6.09
C GLY A 586 29.72 -1.42 -7.58
N ALA A 587 30.14 -0.44 -8.38
CA ALA A 587 29.91 -0.43 -9.83
C ALA A 587 30.60 -1.61 -10.55
N ILE A 588 31.86 -1.87 -10.21
CA ILE A 588 32.61 -3.00 -10.79
C ILE A 588 31.93 -4.33 -10.42
N LEU A 589 31.54 -4.47 -9.16
CA LEU A 589 30.90 -5.69 -8.65
C LEU A 589 29.49 -5.88 -9.25
N SER A 590 28.70 -4.80 -9.38
CA SER A 590 27.37 -4.83 -10.01
C SER A 590 27.46 -5.29 -11.46
N ILE A 591 28.38 -4.72 -12.22
CA ILE A 591 28.60 -5.08 -13.63
C ILE A 591 29.02 -6.54 -13.74
N PHE A 592 30.01 -6.96 -12.96
CA PHE A 592 30.52 -8.34 -12.99
C PHE A 592 29.41 -9.35 -12.64
N ILE A 593 28.64 -9.10 -11.60
CA ILE A 593 27.54 -9.97 -11.14
C ILE A 593 26.42 -10.02 -12.18
N ALA A 594 26.05 -8.87 -12.79
CA ALA A 594 25.02 -8.82 -13.81
C ALA A 594 25.42 -9.63 -15.05
N PHE A 595 26.64 -9.43 -15.58
CA PHE A 595 27.14 -10.21 -16.70
C PHE A 595 27.26 -11.70 -16.39
N THR A 596 27.68 -12.07 -15.17
CA THR A 596 27.73 -13.46 -14.73
C THR A 596 26.33 -14.10 -14.75
N GLY A 597 25.32 -13.39 -14.24
CA GLY A 597 23.92 -13.84 -14.27
C GLY A 597 23.41 -14.08 -15.69
N VAL A 598 23.65 -13.12 -16.61
CA VAL A 598 23.30 -13.24 -18.04
C VAL A 598 24.01 -14.41 -18.70
N PHE A 599 25.30 -14.56 -18.44
CA PHE A 599 26.12 -15.63 -19.03
C PHE A 599 25.67 -17.01 -18.56
N LEU A 600 25.38 -17.18 -17.29
CA LEU A 600 24.83 -18.43 -16.75
C LEU A 600 23.48 -18.76 -17.37
N ALA A 601 22.59 -17.78 -17.51
CA ALA A 601 21.30 -17.98 -18.18
C ALA A 601 21.48 -18.40 -19.63
N PHE A 602 22.44 -17.80 -20.37
CA PHE A 602 22.76 -18.16 -21.74
C PHE A 602 23.28 -19.61 -21.85
N LEU A 603 24.19 -20.01 -20.96
CA LEU A 603 24.74 -21.38 -20.95
C LEU A 603 23.65 -22.44 -20.67
N MET A 604 22.69 -22.13 -19.80
CA MET A 604 21.62 -23.06 -19.43
C MET A 604 20.51 -23.15 -20.47
N TYR A 605 20.03 -22.02 -21.00
CA TYR A 605 18.79 -21.99 -21.79
C TYR A 605 19.02 -21.88 -23.30
N ILE A 606 20.12 -21.32 -23.75
CA ILE A 606 20.45 -21.22 -25.18
C ILE A 606 21.44 -22.31 -25.58
N LYS A 607 22.61 -22.35 -24.94
CA LYS A 607 23.67 -23.32 -25.27
C LYS A 607 23.37 -24.72 -24.72
N LYS A 608 22.51 -24.80 -23.66
CA LYS A 608 22.15 -26.07 -23.01
C LYS A 608 23.34 -26.91 -22.52
N SER A 609 24.47 -26.24 -22.22
CA SER A 609 25.70 -26.89 -21.74
C SER A 609 25.68 -27.20 -20.25
N ILE A 610 24.84 -26.52 -19.50
CA ILE A 610 24.65 -26.72 -18.06
C ILE A 610 23.17 -27.09 -17.83
N ARG A 611 22.92 -28.11 -17.01
CA ARG A 611 21.54 -28.47 -16.64
C ARG A 611 20.91 -27.40 -15.78
N PRO A 612 19.61 -27.10 -15.95
CA PRO A 612 18.91 -26.15 -15.09
C PRO A 612 19.01 -26.55 -13.62
N TRP A 613 19.23 -25.58 -12.73
CA TRP A 613 19.31 -25.82 -11.29
C TRP A 613 18.04 -26.44 -10.71
N ALA A 614 16.89 -26.10 -11.31
CA ALA A 614 15.60 -26.66 -10.94
C ALA A 614 15.58 -28.20 -10.97
N ASP A 615 16.32 -28.82 -11.88
CA ASP A 615 16.40 -30.26 -12.05
C ASP A 615 17.45 -30.89 -11.12
N THR A 616 18.50 -30.10 -10.77
CA THR A 616 19.62 -30.59 -9.96
C THR A 616 19.29 -30.56 -8.44
N PHE A 617 18.56 -29.55 -7.99
CA PHE A 617 18.21 -29.34 -6.58
C PHE A 617 16.69 -29.41 -6.35
N ALA A 618 16.07 -30.55 -6.65
CA ALA A 618 14.63 -30.74 -6.67
C ALA A 618 13.94 -30.35 -5.33
N GLY A 619 14.51 -30.68 -4.18
CA GLY A 619 13.96 -30.35 -2.86
C GLY A 619 13.92 -28.82 -2.61
N PHE A 620 15.02 -28.13 -2.92
CA PHE A 620 15.09 -26.68 -2.80
C PHE A 620 14.17 -25.98 -3.81
N THR A 621 14.14 -26.49 -5.03
CA THR A 621 13.23 -26.01 -6.08
C THR A 621 11.76 -26.12 -5.66
N THR A 622 11.38 -27.21 -5.00
CA THR A 622 10.02 -27.41 -4.47
C THR A 622 9.69 -26.36 -3.40
N THR A 623 10.63 -26.06 -2.51
CA THR A 623 10.46 -25.00 -1.50
C THR A 623 10.26 -23.62 -2.14
N LEU A 624 11.05 -23.30 -3.16
CA LEU A 624 10.93 -22.04 -3.91
C LEU A 624 9.61 -21.97 -4.72
N LYS A 625 9.22 -23.06 -5.38
CA LYS A 625 7.93 -23.14 -6.11
C LYS A 625 6.75 -22.91 -5.16
N ASN A 626 6.83 -23.43 -3.94
CA ASN A 626 5.85 -23.20 -2.89
C ASN A 626 6.06 -21.88 -2.13
N LYS A 627 6.84 -20.93 -2.69
CA LYS A 627 7.07 -19.60 -2.12
C LYS A 627 7.50 -19.66 -0.65
N TYR A 628 8.43 -20.55 -0.30
CA TYR A 628 8.85 -20.84 1.09
C TYR A 628 7.69 -21.23 2.04
N TYR A 629 6.59 -21.70 1.51
CA TYR A 629 5.36 -22.06 2.25
C TYR A 629 4.73 -20.89 3.02
N PHE A 630 5.01 -19.62 2.66
CA PHE A 630 4.41 -18.47 3.31
C PHE A 630 2.88 -18.47 3.22
N ASP A 631 2.32 -18.85 2.07
CA ASP A 631 0.86 -18.93 1.91
C ASP A 631 0.25 -19.93 2.89
N LYS A 632 0.92 -21.10 3.07
CA LYS A 632 0.50 -22.11 4.04
C LYS A 632 0.61 -21.61 5.48
N LEU A 633 1.71 -20.92 5.82
CA LEU A 633 1.90 -20.30 7.12
C LEU A 633 0.77 -19.31 7.44
N TYR A 634 0.44 -18.42 6.50
CA TYR A 634 -0.62 -17.43 6.71
C TYR A 634 -1.99 -18.06 6.81
N VAL A 635 -2.36 -18.95 5.88
CA VAL A 635 -3.70 -19.54 5.86
C VAL A 635 -3.91 -20.51 7.02
N GLU A 636 -2.99 -21.48 7.23
CA GLU A 636 -3.21 -22.54 8.22
C GLU A 636 -2.89 -22.09 9.66
N ILE A 637 -1.81 -21.30 9.86
CA ILE A 637 -1.37 -20.94 11.20
C ILE A 637 -1.97 -19.60 11.62
N VAL A 638 -1.80 -18.52 10.83
CA VAL A 638 -2.24 -17.19 11.24
C VAL A 638 -3.77 -17.09 11.18
N ILE A 639 -4.40 -17.49 10.06
CA ILE A 639 -5.84 -17.32 9.89
C ILE A 639 -6.60 -18.42 10.61
N GLN A 640 -6.40 -19.69 10.25
CA GLN A 640 -7.24 -20.78 10.76
C GLN A 640 -7.00 -21.04 12.25
N LYS A 641 -5.74 -21.21 12.68
CA LYS A 641 -5.44 -21.50 14.09
C LYS A 641 -5.41 -20.23 14.96
N GLY A 642 -4.86 -19.12 14.47
CA GLY A 642 -4.77 -17.86 15.19
C GLY A 642 -6.10 -17.12 15.20
N LEU A 643 -6.48 -16.47 14.11
CA LEU A 643 -7.65 -15.59 14.04
C LEU A 643 -8.98 -16.33 14.27
N LEU A 644 -9.23 -17.41 13.54
CA LEU A 644 -10.46 -18.18 13.71
C LEU A 644 -10.49 -18.93 15.04
N GLY A 645 -9.34 -19.36 15.55
CA GLY A 645 -9.21 -19.89 16.92
C GLY A 645 -9.55 -18.86 17.96
N LEU A 646 -9.02 -17.66 17.85
CA LEU A 646 -9.34 -16.52 18.73
C LEU A 646 -10.83 -16.15 18.63
N ASN A 647 -11.39 -16.08 17.42
CA ASN A 647 -12.81 -15.80 17.23
C ASN A 647 -13.70 -16.86 17.89
N LYS A 648 -13.35 -18.15 17.82
CA LYS A 648 -14.05 -19.21 18.52
C LYS A 648 -13.96 -19.05 20.02
N PHE A 649 -12.80 -18.67 20.54
CA PHE A 649 -12.60 -18.38 21.96
C PHE A 649 -13.40 -17.15 22.41
N LEU A 650 -13.38 -16.07 21.63
CA LEU A 650 -14.17 -14.87 21.91
C LEU A 650 -15.69 -15.16 21.85
N ALA A 651 -16.13 -15.93 20.87
CA ALA A 651 -17.53 -16.36 20.77
C ALA A 651 -17.93 -17.26 21.95
N TRP A 652 -17.03 -18.11 22.44
CA TRP A 652 -17.27 -18.89 23.66
C TRP A 652 -17.34 -17.99 24.91
N LEU A 653 -16.46 -16.98 25.02
CA LEU A 653 -16.52 -15.98 26.08
C LEU A 653 -17.85 -15.20 26.04
N ASP A 654 -18.25 -14.74 24.88
CA ASP A 654 -19.45 -13.93 24.67
C ASP A 654 -20.70 -14.78 24.92
N MET A 655 -20.97 -15.82 24.15
CA MET A 655 -22.17 -16.66 24.28
C MET A 655 -22.13 -17.58 25.48
N GLY A 656 -20.95 -18.15 25.81
CA GLY A 656 -20.83 -19.15 26.89
C GLY A 656 -20.74 -18.53 28.29
N ILE A 657 -20.14 -17.35 28.43
CA ILE A 657 -19.95 -16.70 29.72
C ILE A 657 -20.79 -15.44 29.82
N TYR A 658 -20.60 -14.46 28.92
CA TYR A 658 -21.26 -13.17 29.06
C TYR A 658 -22.78 -13.28 28.88
N ASP A 659 -23.26 -13.85 27.79
CA ASP A 659 -24.70 -14.01 27.57
C ASP A 659 -25.35 -14.89 28.63
N ARG A 660 -24.72 -16.03 28.91
CA ARG A 660 -25.26 -17.01 29.83
C ARG A 660 -25.36 -16.49 31.29
N TYR A 661 -24.30 -15.82 31.78
CA TYR A 661 -24.24 -15.41 33.18
C TYR A 661 -24.63 -13.94 33.40
N ALA A 662 -24.23 -13.04 32.49
CA ALA A 662 -24.60 -11.63 32.64
C ALA A 662 -26.01 -11.36 32.09
N VAL A 663 -26.31 -11.71 30.84
CA VAL A 663 -27.59 -11.38 30.20
C VAL A 663 -28.70 -12.32 30.70
N ASP A 664 -28.55 -13.63 30.54
CA ASP A 664 -29.54 -14.62 30.99
C ASP A 664 -29.64 -14.68 32.54
N GLY A 665 -28.52 -14.48 33.22
CA GLY A 665 -28.46 -14.37 34.67
C GLY A 665 -29.31 -13.19 35.18
N TRP A 666 -29.18 -12.01 34.56
CA TRP A 666 -30.05 -10.87 34.85
C TRP A 666 -31.52 -11.16 34.53
N ALA A 667 -31.79 -11.85 33.44
CA ALA A 667 -33.16 -12.28 33.11
C ALA A 667 -33.72 -13.25 34.17
N ALA A 668 -32.86 -14.14 34.70
CA ALA A 668 -33.27 -15.05 35.81
C ALA A 668 -33.52 -14.26 37.10
N VAL A 669 -32.66 -13.33 37.47
CA VAL A 669 -32.85 -12.44 38.62
C VAL A 669 -34.15 -11.65 38.48
N ASN A 670 -34.39 -11.03 37.31
CA ASN A 670 -35.62 -10.31 37.03
C ASN A 670 -36.88 -11.21 37.14
N ARG A 671 -36.78 -12.47 36.65
CA ARG A 671 -37.89 -13.44 36.83
C ARG A 671 -38.16 -13.74 38.30
N VAL A 672 -37.10 -13.89 39.10
CA VAL A 672 -37.26 -14.07 40.57
C VAL A 672 -37.87 -12.84 41.20
N MET A 673 -37.34 -11.67 40.91
CA MET A 673 -37.90 -10.38 41.42
C MET A 673 -39.35 -10.21 41.01
N PHE A 674 -39.70 -10.49 39.75
CA PHE A 674 -41.09 -10.43 39.30
C PHE A 674 -42.00 -11.42 40.06
N LYS A 675 -41.56 -12.68 40.28
CA LYS A 675 -42.32 -13.67 41.05
C LYS A 675 -42.50 -13.21 42.49
N THR A 676 -41.46 -12.67 43.10
CA THR A 676 -41.52 -12.17 44.47
C THR A 676 -42.42 -10.94 44.57
N SER A 677 -42.29 -10.00 43.63
CA SER A 677 -43.19 -8.83 43.57
C SER A 677 -44.64 -9.25 43.38
N LYS A 678 -44.91 -10.17 42.47
CA LYS A 678 -46.26 -10.72 42.26
C LYS A 678 -46.82 -11.45 43.50
N TRP A 679 -45.94 -12.17 44.22
CA TRP A 679 -46.36 -12.80 45.49
C TRP A 679 -46.68 -11.74 46.56
N ILE A 680 -45.83 -10.71 46.69
CA ILE A 680 -46.10 -9.60 47.63
C ILE A 680 -47.42 -8.90 47.27
N ASP A 681 -47.62 -8.64 45.98
CA ASP A 681 -48.84 -7.99 45.50
C ASP A 681 -50.10 -8.83 45.86
N ASN A 682 -50.14 -10.09 45.43
CA ASN A 682 -51.24 -10.97 45.59
C ASN A 682 -51.54 -11.32 47.12
N VAL A 683 -50.48 -11.58 47.91
CA VAL A 683 -50.64 -12.08 49.26
C VAL A 683 -50.69 -10.96 50.29
N ILE A 684 -49.76 -10.01 50.14
CA ILE A 684 -49.66 -8.93 51.15
C ILE A 684 -50.62 -7.77 50.83
N ILE A 685 -50.60 -7.29 49.62
CA ILE A 685 -51.36 -6.11 49.21
C ILE A 685 -52.82 -6.51 49.01
N ASP A 686 -53.11 -7.46 48.15
CA ASP A 686 -54.53 -7.82 47.87
C ASP A 686 -55.14 -8.64 48.96
N ALA A 687 -54.60 -9.80 49.33
CA ALA A 687 -55.26 -10.67 50.29
C ALA A 687 -55.26 -10.11 51.71
N VAL A 688 -54.20 -9.54 52.22
CA VAL A 688 -54.14 -8.98 53.60
C VAL A 688 -54.52 -7.51 53.58
N GLY A 689 -53.98 -6.69 52.68
CA GLY A 689 -54.24 -5.24 52.66
C GLY A 689 -55.67 -4.90 52.22
N VAL A 690 -56.07 -5.39 51.03
CA VAL A 690 -57.38 -5.03 50.44
C VAL A 690 -58.50 -5.93 50.99
N ASP A 691 -58.37 -7.24 50.80
CA ASP A 691 -59.40 -8.18 51.20
C ASP A 691 -59.48 -8.27 52.72
N GLY A 692 -58.36 -8.30 53.44
CA GLY A 692 -58.30 -8.30 54.90
C GLY A 692 -58.90 -7.04 55.53
N THR A 693 -58.62 -5.88 54.95
CA THR A 693 -59.28 -4.63 55.38
C THR A 693 -60.79 -4.65 55.08
N GLY A 694 -61.17 -5.23 53.91
CA GLY A 694 -62.56 -5.44 53.57
C GLY A 694 -63.27 -6.33 54.57
N VAL A 695 -62.62 -7.45 54.96
CA VAL A 695 -63.15 -8.32 56.03
C VAL A 695 -63.23 -7.61 57.36
N ALA A 696 -62.18 -6.85 57.74
CA ALA A 696 -62.16 -6.08 58.97
C ALA A 696 -63.29 -5.01 59.02
N VAL A 697 -63.49 -4.30 57.92
CA VAL A 697 -64.58 -3.32 57.76
C VAL A 697 -65.96 -4.00 57.83
N ASN A 698 -66.05 -5.18 57.17
CA ASN A 698 -67.31 -5.95 57.27
C ASN A 698 -67.59 -6.47 58.68
N LEU A 699 -66.61 -6.95 59.41
CA LEU A 699 -66.69 -7.31 60.80
C LEU A 699 -67.06 -6.11 61.64
N PHE A 700 -66.43 -4.99 61.46
CA PHE A 700 -66.72 -3.75 62.11
C PHE A 700 -68.17 -3.26 61.80
N ASN A 701 -68.57 -3.40 60.55
CA ASN A 701 -69.92 -3.10 60.09
C ASN A 701 -70.97 -4.05 60.74
N LEU A 702 -70.59 -5.34 60.89
CA LEU A 702 -71.45 -6.31 61.62
C LEU A 702 -71.64 -5.95 63.08
N ILE A 703 -70.58 -5.52 63.76
CA ILE A 703 -70.58 -5.00 65.10
C ILE A 703 -71.44 -3.74 65.18
N LEU A 704 -71.21 -2.80 64.24
CA LEU A 704 -72.05 -1.59 64.19
C LEU A 704 -73.54 -1.90 63.94
N ARG A 705 -73.88 -2.90 63.13
CA ARG A 705 -75.27 -3.34 62.90
C ARG A 705 -75.88 -3.92 64.10
N ILE A 706 -75.15 -4.57 65.00
CA ILE A 706 -75.65 -5.04 66.29
C ILE A 706 -75.99 -3.83 67.16
N VAL A 707 -75.16 -2.80 67.15
CA VAL A 707 -75.42 -1.56 67.92
C VAL A 707 -76.50 -0.70 67.28
N GLN A 708 -76.53 -0.68 65.92
CA GLN A 708 -77.53 0.04 65.13
C GLN A 708 -78.72 -0.85 64.81
N SER A 709 -79.46 -1.26 65.80
CA SER A 709 -80.66 -2.13 65.71
C SER A 709 -81.84 -1.51 64.95
N GLY A 710 -81.74 -0.22 64.52
CA GLY A 710 -82.85 0.51 63.88
C GLY A 710 -84.03 0.77 64.73
N LYS A 711 -84.09 0.30 65.98
CA LYS A 711 -85.19 0.50 66.92
C LYS A 711 -84.85 1.71 67.79
N ILE A 712 -85.65 2.75 67.62
CA ILE A 712 -85.53 4.02 68.38
C ILE A 712 -85.45 3.81 69.89
N GLN A 713 -86.12 2.80 70.37
CA GLN A 713 -86.12 2.38 71.75
C GLN A 713 -84.77 1.93 72.32
N PHE A 714 -83.94 1.27 71.46
CA PHE A 714 -82.60 0.85 71.84
C PHE A 714 -81.62 2.03 71.95
N TYR A 715 -81.71 3.00 71.08
CA TYR A 715 -80.90 4.21 71.19
C TYR A 715 -81.28 5.06 72.40
N PHE A 716 -82.56 5.13 72.71
CA PHE A 716 -83.05 5.77 73.93
C PHE A 716 -82.53 5.02 75.15
N PHE A 717 -82.55 3.68 75.15
CA PHE A 717 -82.05 2.89 76.27
C PHE A 717 -80.54 3.13 76.47
N VAL A 718 -79.73 3.11 75.43
CA VAL A 718 -78.27 3.39 75.48
C VAL A 718 -78.05 4.83 75.98
N LEU A 719 -78.78 5.81 75.45
CA LEU A 719 -78.70 7.20 75.91
C LEU A 719 -79.00 7.36 77.37
N ILE A 720 -80.07 6.73 77.85
CA ILE A 720 -80.45 6.76 79.26
C ILE A 720 -79.43 6.08 80.16
N THR A 721 -78.88 4.95 79.71
CA THR A 721 -77.85 4.20 80.46
C THR A 721 -76.50 5.00 80.51
N VAL A 722 -76.10 5.65 79.44
CA VAL A 722 -74.92 6.53 79.42
C VAL A 722 -75.15 7.76 80.30
N LEU A 723 -76.31 8.38 80.21
CA LEU A 723 -76.68 9.49 81.07
C LEU A 723 -76.74 9.09 82.56
N ALA A 724 -77.32 7.95 82.89
CA ALA A 724 -77.32 7.41 84.21
C ALA A 724 -75.96 7.09 84.77
N SER A 725 -75.07 6.48 83.95
CA SER A 725 -73.66 6.24 84.30
C SER A 725 -72.88 7.54 84.46
N TYR A 726 -73.12 8.52 83.61
CA TYR A 726 -72.49 9.84 83.71
C TYR A 726 -72.99 10.56 85.01
N ILE A 727 -74.28 10.54 85.32
CA ILE A 727 -74.84 11.11 86.59
C ILE A 727 -74.26 10.36 87.77
N TRP A 728 -74.13 9.05 87.72
CA TRP A 728 -73.50 8.26 88.79
C TRP A 728 -72.00 8.61 88.95
N SER A 729 -71.26 8.80 87.92
CA SER A 729 -69.85 9.21 87.99
C SER A 729 -69.62 10.64 88.50
N ILE A 730 -70.63 11.51 88.50
CA ILE A 730 -70.56 12.87 89.04
C ILE A 730 -70.95 12.89 90.52
N ASN A 731 -71.67 11.84 91.03
CA ASN A 731 -72.09 11.72 92.43
C ASN A 731 -71.20 10.79 93.25
N LEU A 732 -70.09 10.34 92.70
CA LEU A 732 -68.96 9.71 93.34
C LEU A 732 -67.73 10.67 93.27
#